data_7c912ff08575bc34579b686c4f3438e4
#
_entry.id   7c912ff08575bc34579b686c4f3438e4
#
_cell.length_a   1.000
_cell.length_b   1.000
_cell.length_c   1.000
_cell.angle_alpha   90.00
_cell.angle_beta   90.00
_cell.angle_gamma   90.00
#
_symmetry.space_group_name_H-M   'P 1'
#
loop_
_entity.id
_entity.type
_entity.pdbx_description
1 polymer ?
#
loop_
_entity_poly.entity_id
_entity_poly.type
_entity_poly.pdbx_seq_one_letter_code
_entity_poly.pdbx_strand_id
1 'polypeptide(L)'
;MLKRLAIGLMAMMALLVVSGALFISSPAFFNTLNRFMPEGWTIQRLERNFSLENQSVLLPAFSVNFQTCSVVEIAPIQFHWQSPNMVSSEKVTLDYQCLRDLPSSESQTREFSLAPILTLVPEMTLDVKQVAWKNLPETLLPRIKQLLTEPAQFKASYLNGTLSAEINQQAVKFDGKLADLVFTGNLSYQPSETEKHNLFFTTQLNENLLDLPSKFEGDYHWIYPSNVVEDPILREGSALLNWSPNEENALVGTAQVRFEKEPKNTLNLPFKFDFKSLYVYQGKFNWEWLPDFPINGSTTATFTPKSIMQGKIFPLETEFRLNLFSHDKNTLSLATTKGIIKDKETFELPLTLSGNVKYNSFILTSLSTIYANEKGMKFSPKSVFNIISGKERFITINELKIPLGDIEFNRYGVTGRFQANFKGETPDFRNIEMNLDGSAKNFKMGFLDYFDDFNGKQNEQDLWQWQLNGKAHLNALNSQIDLQGRGQWHANLVQIDQLDGLLADVKKSAMVLEKTQLSLNKPIKFNTEKWTLDGEAKLRSPALRFDYGGKLTNTEAMLNINGEIEKLNFNGKLQAGKIGPIFVNGHRELTEQTQSSLFHGKLTWKAQPADVFQPLIPERTDWVIKNGTVSGNTLFSTKPTGGINASGQISIKNGGISMSKGEINGIEFTLPYQLNDTQLKFGRNKPIAVNINEVNLGLPIRHIRVNVSGYYPYSQNKPLNLNKLTMNLLDGELKVESFALPQLKPAYLELEHIRFESILEVAQYQQIDLRGRARARLPFWLNGSPCYVCDGELWQESPSTLKISKEIMDAISKSSGYSEQILAYLLNDTTINELKSRLDLTKSGDLTLKSQLKMKLNQQANARLNFNYNHKENLFQLWHLINTGSYVEQDIENRLYQKLDNQKLDNLK
;
A
#
# COMPACT_ATOMS: atom_id res chain seq x y z
N MET A 1 43.32 -42.67 8.06
CA MET A 1 42.43 -43.79 8.36
C MET A 1 42.42 -44.83 7.27
N LEU A 2 42.18 -44.52 6.02
CA LEU A 2 42.22 -45.48 4.88
C LEU A 2 43.55 -46.24 4.75
N LYS A 3 44.70 -45.53 4.88
CA LYS A 3 46.03 -46.16 4.83
C LYS A 3 46.20 -47.22 5.93
N ARG A 4 45.69 -46.95 7.11
CA ARG A 4 45.76 -47.89 8.26
C ARG A 4 44.82 -49.08 8.12
N LEU A 5 43.60 -48.84 7.53
CA LEU A 5 42.66 -49.89 7.21
C LEU A 5 43.17 -50.79 6.06
N ALA A 6 43.79 -50.19 5.04
CA ALA A 6 44.43 -50.90 3.93
C ALA A 6 45.60 -51.78 4.42
N ILE A 7 46.43 -51.27 5.34
CA ILE A 7 47.54 -52.06 5.94
C ILE A 7 46.97 -53.22 6.77
N GLY A 8 45.90 -53.00 7.55
CA GLY A 8 45.22 -54.06 8.36
C GLY A 8 44.57 -55.14 7.45
N LEU A 9 43.89 -54.73 6.39
CA LEU A 9 43.28 -55.64 5.40
C LEU A 9 44.35 -56.41 4.60
N MET A 10 45.49 -55.75 4.28
CA MET A 10 46.58 -56.39 3.58
C MET A 10 47.37 -57.35 4.45
N ALA A 11 47.57 -57.03 5.71
CA ALA A 11 48.15 -57.98 6.66
C ALA A 11 47.24 -59.23 6.78
N MET A 12 45.94 -59.06 6.74
CA MET A 12 44.96 -60.12 6.77
C MET A 12 44.99 -60.94 5.46
N MET A 13 45.06 -60.33 4.30
CA MET A 13 45.17 -61.01 3.00
C MET A 13 46.54 -61.74 2.82
N ALA A 14 47.62 -61.09 3.19
CA ALA A 14 48.95 -61.74 3.18
C ALA A 14 49.01 -62.98 4.12
N LEU A 15 48.37 -62.86 5.24
CA LEU A 15 48.21 -63.96 6.20
C LEU A 15 47.40 -65.15 5.63
N LEU A 16 46.37 -64.87 4.88
CA LEU A 16 45.49 -65.84 4.25
C LEU A 16 46.18 -66.54 3.06
N VAL A 17 47.01 -65.82 2.33
CA VAL A 17 47.78 -66.37 1.17
C VAL A 17 48.91 -67.26 1.61
N VAL A 18 49.64 -66.84 2.63
CA VAL A 18 50.79 -67.59 3.19
C VAL A 18 50.30 -68.81 3.99
N SER A 19 49.14 -68.81 4.57
CA SER A 19 48.59 -69.96 5.33
C SER A 19 48.18 -71.14 4.48
N GLY A 20 47.93 -70.99 3.20
CA GLY A 20 47.55 -72.08 2.28
C GLY A 20 48.69 -73.06 1.90
N ALA A 21 49.90 -72.66 2.21
CA ALA A 21 51.14 -73.42 1.66
C ALA A 21 51.94 -74.20 2.72
N LEU A 22 51.76 -74.00 4.00
CA LEU A 22 52.66 -74.60 4.98
C LEU A 22 51.97 -75.10 6.23
N PHE A 23 52.13 -76.40 6.54
CA PHE A 23 51.94 -77.14 7.72
C PHE A 23 51.55 -76.39 8.98
N ILE A 24 50.31 -76.46 9.28
CA ILE A 24 49.62 -75.61 10.32
C ILE A 24 49.51 -76.26 11.65
N SER A 25 50.25 -77.26 11.98
CA SER A 25 50.01 -78.03 13.24
C SER A 25 50.94 -77.68 14.41
N SER A 26 51.85 -76.72 14.31
CA SER A 26 52.81 -76.48 15.40
C SER A 26 52.80 -75.05 15.91
N PRO A 27 53.06 -74.79 17.21
CA PRO A 27 53.32 -73.41 17.75
C PRO A 27 54.48 -72.72 17.03
N ALA A 28 55.36 -73.48 16.38
CA ALA A 28 56.41 -73.00 15.57
C ALA A 28 55.95 -72.15 14.36
N PHE A 29 54.73 -72.40 13.84
CA PHE A 29 54.18 -71.64 12.70
C PHE A 29 53.95 -70.19 13.06
N PHE A 30 53.24 -69.88 14.17
CA PHE A 30 53.01 -68.45 14.59
C PHE A 30 54.34 -67.80 14.98
N ASN A 31 55.32 -68.52 15.59
CA ASN A 31 56.64 -68.02 15.87
C ASN A 31 57.45 -67.75 14.58
N THR A 32 57.27 -68.57 13.56
CA THR A 32 57.93 -68.33 12.26
C THR A 32 57.27 -67.18 11.51
N LEU A 33 55.96 -67.07 11.55
CA LEU A 33 55.22 -65.90 11.01
C LEU A 33 55.63 -64.57 11.67
N ASN A 34 55.80 -64.58 13.00
CA ASN A 34 56.30 -63.43 13.74
C ASN A 34 57.67 -62.93 13.35
N ARG A 35 58.52 -63.79 12.77
CA ARG A 35 59.83 -63.39 12.23
C ARG A 35 59.78 -62.64 10.92
N PHE A 36 58.67 -62.80 10.15
CA PHE A 36 58.36 -62.06 8.94
C PHE A 36 57.48 -60.82 9.12
N MET A 37 56.95 -60.63 10.34
CA MET A 37 56.14 -59.47 10.64
C MET A 37 57.06 -58.23 10.74
N PRO A 38 56.55 -57.05 10.32
CA PRO A 38 57.24 -55.80 10.54
C PRO A 38 57.53 -55.55 12.03
N GLU A 39 58.51 -54.70 12.32
CA GLU A 39 58.93 -54.40 13.69
C GLU A 39 57.74 -53.87 14.51
N GLY A 40 57.54 -54.46 15.68
CA GLY A 40 56.37 -54.12 16.57
C GLY A 40 55.16 -54.95 16.35
N TRP A 41 54.98 -55.68 15.25
CA TRP A 41 53.83 -56.51 14.96
C TRP A 41 54.05 -57.95 15.42
N THR A 42 53.03 -58.54 16.03
CA THR A 42 53.07 -59.93 16.48
C THR A 42 51.71 -60.61 16.28
N ILE A 43 51.73 -61.91 15.97
CA ILE A 43 50.54 -62.74 15.91
C ILE A 43 50.50 -63.67 17.11
N GLN A 44 49.46 -63.66 17.84
CA GLN A 44 49.29 -64.46 19.03
C GLN A 44 48.11 -65.41 18.87
N ARG A 45 48.34 -66.71 19.14
CA ARG A 45 47.28 -67.70 19.13
C ARG A 45 46.40 -67.58 20.37
N LEU A 46 45.06 -67.52 20.18
CA LEU A 46 44.10 -67.37 21.26
C LEU A 46 43.54 -68.74 21.74
N GLU A 47 43.38 -69.71 20.85
CA GLU A 47 42.81 -71.04 21.15
C GLU A 47 43.68 -72.14 20.56
N ARG A 48 43.53 -73.44 21.08
CA ARG A 48 44.31 -74.57 20.63
C ARG A 48 43.61 -75.50 19.66
N ASN A 49 42.38 -75.14 19.24
CA ASN A 49 41.57 -76.05 18.40
C ASN A 49 42.03 -75.98 16.95
N PHE A 50 42.40 -77.21 16.44
CA PHE A 50 42.72 -77.41 15.03
C PHE A 50 41.96 -78.64 14.60
N SER A 51 41.32 -78.64 13.43
CA SER A 51 40.63 -79.75 12.85
C SER A 51 40.91 -79.80 11.37
N LEU A 52 41.08 -81.00 10.83
CA LEU A 52 41.26 -81.31 9.43
C LEU A 52 40.15 -82.24 9.04
N GLU A 53 39.22 -81.82 8.23
CA GLU A 53 38.14 -82.63 7.69
C GLU A 53 38.22 -82.65 6.18
N ASN A 54 37.47 -83.62 5.55
CA ASN A 54 37.49 -83.73 4.07
C ASN A 54 37.31 -82.40 3.36
N GLN A 55 38.36 -81.94 2.70
CA GLN A 55 38.47 -80.72 1.90
C GLN A 55 38.37 -79.40 2.73
N SER A 56 38.50 -79.43 4.09
CA SER A 56 38.52 -78.22 4.86
C SER A 56 39.55 -78.28 6.02
N VAL A 57 40.09 -77.12 6.36
CA VAL A 57 41.01 -76.91 7.52
C VAL A 57 40.44 -75.85 8.42
N LEU A 58 40.32 -76.17 9.70
CA LEU A 58 39.98 -75.20 10.72
C LEU A 58 41.23 -74.66 11.41
N LEU A 59 41.51 -73.37 11.25
CA LEU A 59 42.59 -72.65 11.92
C LEU A 59 42.10 -72.14 13.26
N PRO A 60 42.91 -72.19 14.34
CA PRO A 60 42.50 -71.66 15.63
C PRO A 60 42.37 -70.09 15.62
N ALA A 61 41.58 -69.58 16.55
CA ALA A 61 41.46 -68.16 16.76
C ALA A 61 42.85 -67.50 17.08
N PHE A 62 43.11 -66.37 16.54
CA PHE A 62 44.37 -65.64 16.78
C PHE A 62 44.14 -64.14 16.78
N SER A 63 45.07 -63.40 17.35
CA SER A 63 45.12 -61.95 17.34
C SER A 63 46.33 -61.42 16.60
N VAL A 64 46.18 -60.29 15.94
CA VAL A 64 47.27 -59.51 15.36
C VAL A 64 47.48 -58.31 16.24
N ASN A 65 48.63 -58.24 16.87
CA ASN A 65 48.94 -57.21 17.86
C ASN A 65 50.02 -56.29 17.33
N PHE A 66 49.90 -54.99 17.67
CA PHE A 66 51.00 -54.06 17.53
C PHE A 66 51.49 -53.66 18.91
N GLN A 67 52.77 -54.00 19.23
CA GLN A 67 53.34 -53.95 20.58
C GLN A 67 52.46 -54.71 21.57
N THR A 68 51.81 -53.98 22.53
CA THR A 68 50.94 -54.56 23.54
C THR A 68 49.46 -54.48 23.16
N CYS A 69 49.11 -53.85 22.04
CA CYS A 69 47.73 -53.58 21.65
C CYS A 69 47.20 -54.61 20.63
N SER A 70 46.11 -55.29 20.91
CA SER A 70 45.48 -56.25 20.01
C SER A 70 44.66 -55.48 18.98
N VAL A 71 45.21 -55.32 17.77
CA VAL A 71 44.62 -54.54 16.69
C VAL A 71 43.41 -55.25 16.06
N VAL A 72 43.59 -56.56 15.84
CA VAL A 72 42.58 -57.44 15.24
C VAL A 72 42.52 -58.78 15.96
N GLU A 73 41.36 -59.23 16.30
CA GLU A 73 41.06 -60.53 16.81
C GLU A 73 40.19 -61.31 15.83
N ILE A 74 40.61 -62.48 15.43
CA ILE A 74 39.95 -63.29 14.40
C ILE A 74 39.52 -64.64 15.07
N ALA A 75 38.22 -64.91 15.03
CA ALA A 75 37.67 -66.20 15.42
C ALA A 75 38.23 -67.31 14.50
N PRO A 76 38.07 -68.61 14.89
CA PRO A 76 38.56 -69.68 14.06
C PRO A 76 38.22 -69.55 12.57
N ILE A 77 39.20 -69.75 11.70
CA ILE A 77 39.06 -69.62 10.27
C ILE A 77 38.90 -71.04 9.68
N GLN A 78 37.81 -71.21 8.89
CA GLN A 78 37.57 -72.40 8.12
C GLN A 78 37.97 -72.19 6.66
N PHE A 79 38.97 -72.92 6.21
CA PHE A 79 39.47 -72.91 4.83
C PHE A 79 38.95 -74.19 4.09
N HIS A 80 38.24 -74.02 2.99
CA HIS A 80 37.78 -75.10 2.12
C HIS A 80 38.53 -75.07 0.79
N TRP A 81 39.13 -76.24 0.42
CA TRP A 81 39.71 -76.41 -0.87
C TRP A 81 38.67 -76.76 -1.93
N GLN A 82 38.18 -75.77 -2.58
CA GLN A 82 37.24 -75.91 -3.67
C GLN A 82 37.68 -74.96 -4.79
N SER A 83 37.13 -75.07 -5.98
CA SER A 83 37.37 -74.07 -7.00
C SER A 83 36.10 -73.21 -7.16
N PRO A 84 36.12 -71.95 -6.76
CA PRO A 84 37.18 -71.18 -6.02
C PRO A 84 37.35 -71.64 -4.58
N ASN A 85 38.53 -71.42 -4.02
CA ASN A 85 38.79 -71.64 -2.57
C ASN A 85 37.91 -70.75 -1.71
N MET A 86 37.43 -71.33 -0.60
CA MET A 86 36.56 -70.54 0.33
C MET A 86 37.22 -70.45 1.70
N VAL A 87 37.29 -69.21 2.18
CA VAL A 87 37.73 -68.84 3.55
C VAL A 87 36.58 -68.27 4.32
N SER A 88 36.23 -68.80 5.49
CA SER A 88 35.19 -68.25 6.30
C SER A 88 35.61 -68.08 7.75
N SER A 89 35.07 -67.05 8.41
CA SER A 89 35.21 -66.84 9.87
C SER A 89 33.90 -66.34 10.46
N GLU A 90 33.59 -66.87 11.64
CA GLU A 90 32.35 -66.42 12.35
C GLU A 90 32.45 -64.96 12.81
N LYS A 91 33.65 -64.52 13.25
CA LYS A 91 33.81 -63.17 13.82
C LYS A 91 35.24 -62.65 13.65
N VAL A 92 35.31 -61.38 13.26
CA VAL A 92 36.49 -60.53 13.30
C VAL A 92 36.23 -59.32 14.17
N THR A 93 37.09 -59.08 15.18
CA THR A 93 36.95 -57.92 16.06
C THR A 93 38.10 -56.96 15.84
N LEU A 94 37.83 -55.71 15.54
CA LEU A 94 38.75 -54.63 15.33
C LEU A 94 38.78 -53.72 16.58
N ASP A 95 40.00 -53.35 17.01
CA ASP A 95 40.14 -52.41 18.13
C ASP A 95 40.35 -51.01 17.57
N TYR A 96 39.38 -50.14 17.76
CA TYR A 96 39.42 -48.78 17.25
C TYR A 96 40.58 -47.97 17.84
N GLN A 97 40.84 -48.08 19.12
CA GLN A 97 41.88 -47.33 19.81
C GLN A 97 43.25 -47.78 19.39
N CYS A 98 43.48 -49.06 19.29
CA CYS A 98 44.73 -49.65 18.80
C CYS A 98 45.02 -49.21 17.34
N LEU A 99 43.99 -49.26 16.47
CA LEU A 99 44.11 -48.83 15.06
C LEU A 99 44.42 -47.35 14.94
N ARG A 100 43.80 -46.51 15.83
CA ARG A 100 44.06 -45.07 15.83
C ARG A 100 45.49 -44.72 16.24
N ASP A 101 45.99 -45.40 17.23
CA ASP A 101 47.31 -45.14 17.85
C ASP A 101 48.46 -45.83 17.11
N LEU A 102 48.20 -46.50 16.00
CA LEU A 102 49.25 -46.99 15.12
C LEU A 102 50.15 -45.84 14.62
N PRO A 103 51.52 -45.99 14.63
CA PRO A 103 52.41 -44.96 14.20
C PRO A 103 52.16 -44.60 12.73
N SER A 104 52.03 -43.30 12.43
CA SER A 104 52.09 -42.82 11.08
C SER A 104 53.51 -42.99 10.60
N SER A 105 53.77 -43.85 9.63
CA SER A 105 55.05 -43.92 9.00
C SER A 105 55.34 -42.59 8.29
N GLU A 106 56.15 -41.74 8.90
CA GLU A 106 56.82 -40.66 8.17
C GLU A 106 57.87 -41.31 7.21
N SER A 107 57.59 -41.05 5.92
CA SER A 107 58.52 -41.12 4.80
C SER A 107 59.41 -42.39 4.66
N GLN A 108 58.92 -43.38 4.00
CA GLN A 108 59.60 -43.94 2.82
C GLN A 108 58.52 -44.21 1.78
N THR A 109 58.57 -43.52 0.65
CA THR A 109 57.74 -43.74 -0.53
C THR A 109 58.01 -45.17 -1.04
N ARG A 110 57.54 -46.19 -0.37
CA ARG A 110 57.43 -47.51 -0.96
C ARG A 110 56.27 -47.49 -1.91
N GLU A 111 56.54 -47.61 -3.17
CA GLU A 111 55.53 -47.88 -4.19
C GLU A 111 54.74 -49.13 -3.74
N PHE A 112 53.47 -49.00 -3.53
CA PHE A 112 52.57 -50.07 -3.19
C PHE A 112 51.71 -50.38 -4.41
N SER A 113 52.19 -51.40 -5.21
CA SER A 113 51.42 -51.85 -6.39
C SER A 113 50.55 -53.06 -6.04
N LEU A 114 49.26 -53.00 -6.39
CA LEU A 114 48.33 -54.08 -6.19
C LEU A 114 48.51 -55.22 -7.23
N ALA A 115 48.96 -54.88 -8.43
CA ALA A 115 49.06 -55.82 -9.54
C ALA A 115 49.98 -57.07 -9.24
N PRO A 116 51.18 -56.92 -8.65
CA PRO A 116 51.96 -58.05 -8.27
C PRO A 116 51.37 -58.92 -7.19
N ILE A 117 50.57 -58.31 -6.30
CA ILE A 117 49.90 -59.03 -5.22
C ILE A 117 48.74 -59.88 -5.77
N LEU A 118 47.93 -59.29 -6.62
CA LEU A 118 46.74 -59.98 -7.23
C LEU A 118 47.21 -61.16 -8.13
N THR A 119 48.37 -61.09 -8.77
CA THR A 119 48.93 -62.26 -9.56
C THR A 119 49.28 -63.41 -8.68
N LEU A 120 49.58 -63.20 -7.42
CA LEU A 120 49.98 -64.25 -6.47
C LEU A 120 48.75 -64.81 -5.67
N VAL A 121 47.62 -64.16 -5.68
CA VAL A 121 46.42 -64.62 -4.95
C VAL A 121 45.67 -65.59 -5.84
N PRO A 122 45.47 -66.88 -5.36
CA PRO A 122 44.58 -67.82 -6.09
C PRO A 122 43.12 -67.34 -6.06
N GLU A 123 42.31 -67.78 -6.99
CA GLU A 123 40.87 -67.57 -6.95
C GLU A 123 40.29 -68.01 -5.62
N MET A 124 39.68 -67.09 -4.92
CA MET A 124 39.19 -67.35 -3.58
C MET A 124 37.99 -66.49 -3.18
N THR A 125 37.18 -66.99 -2.27
CA THR A 125 36.13 -66.28 -1.61
C THR A 125 36.37 -66.18 -0.10
N LEU A 126 36.10 -65.01 0.48
CA LEU A 126 36.18 -64.75 1.91
C LEU A 126 34.76 -64.43 2.43
N ASP A 127 34.30 -65.07 3.47
CA ASP A 127 33.02 -64.80 4.12
C ASP A 127 33.27 -64.64 5.65
N VAL A 128 33.12 -63.43 6.14
CA VAL A 128 33.19 -63.11 7.57
C VAL A 128 31.77 -62.73 8.02
N LYS A 129 31.19 -63.59 8.86
CA LYS A 129 29.78 -63.43 9.25
C LYS A 129 29.57 -62.20 10.15
N GLN A 130 30.59 -61.88 10.99
CA GLN A 130 30.51 -60.73 11.90
C GLN A 130 31.83 -59.97 11.96
N VAL A 131 31.84 -58.72 11.55
CA VAL A 131 32.93 -57.78 11.81
C VAL A 131 32.43 -56.83 12.89
N ALA A 132 33.14 -56.81 14.05
CA ALA A 132 32.75 -55.97 15.20
C ALA A 132 33.91 -55.06 15.62
N TRP A 133 33.58 -53.92 16.18
CA TRP A 133 34.51 -52.96 16.72
C TRP A 133 34.49 -52.98 18.25
N LYS A 134 35.64 -52.81 18.90
CA LYS A 134 35.80 -52.63 20.33
C LYS A 134 36.53 -51.31 20.64
N ASN A 135 36.41 -50.81 21.87
CA ASN A 135 37.07 -49.61 22.38
C ASN A 135 36.82 -48.35 21.55
N LEU A 136 35.51 -48.15 21.17
CA LEU A 136 35.04 -46.95 20.47
C LEU A 136 35.05 -45.73 21.42
N PRO A 137 35.69 -44.60 21.06
CA PRO A 137 35.74 -43.44 21.92
C PRO A 137 34.35 -42.77 22.04
N GLU A 138 34.08 -42.13 23.18
CA GLU A 138 32.84 -41.39 23.38
C GLU A 138 32.74 -40.10 22.54
N THR A 139 33.90 -39.64 22.04
CA THR A 139 33.99 -38.42 21.19
C THR A 139 33.58 -38.64 19.73
N LEU A 140 33.22 -39.88 19.32
CA LEU A 140 32.71 -40.18 18.00
C LEU A 140 31.33 -39.56 17.83
N LEU A 141 31.05 -39.07 16.62
CA LEU A 141 29.70 -38.60 16.25
C LEU A 141 28.68 -39.72 16.55
N PRO A 142 27.56 -39.45 17.17
CA PRO A 142 26.56 -40.46 17.59
C PRO A 142 26.18 -41.45 16.50
N ARG A 143 25.99 -40.97 15.25
CA ARG A 143 25.69 -41.80 14.06
C ARG A 143 26.80 -42.75 13.69
N ILE A 144 28.08 -42.29 13.73
CA ILE A 144 29.25 -43.13 13.44
C ILE A 144 29.43 -44.14 14.55
N LYS A 145 29.28 -43.77 15.82
CA LYS A 145 29.33 -44.65 16.95
C LYS A 145 28.29 -45.78 16.86
N GLN A 146 27.07 -45.42 16.49
CA GLN A 146 26.00 -46.41 16.26
C GLN A 146 26.35 -47.41 15.17
N LEU A 147 26.82 -46.93 14.00
CA LEU A 147 27.25 -47.79 12.89
C LEU A 147 28.36 -48.75 13.29
N LEU A 148 29.37 -48.28 13.97
CA LEU A 148 30.49 -49.09 14.39
C LEU A 148 30.15 -50.08 15.53
N THR A 149 29.08 -49.83 16.25
CA THR A 149 28.60 -50.70 17.33
C THR A 149 27.88 -51.93 16.81
N GLU A 150 27.22 -51.82 15.66
CA GLU A 150 26.49 -52.92 15.03
C GLU A 150 27.47 -53.84 14.25
N PRO A 151 27.35 -55.16 14.39
CA PRO A 151 28.23 -56.05 13.61
C PRO A 151 27.88 -56.05 12.11
N ALA A 152 28.88 -56.01 11.28
CA ALA A 152 28.73 -56.10 9.86
C ALA A 152 29.14 -57.46 9.29
N GLN A 153 28.42 -57.98 8.29
CA GLN A 153 28.90 -59.11 7.49
C GLN A 153 29.81 -58.58 6.38
N PHE A 154 30.96 -59.24 6.21
CA PHE A 154 31.91 -58.92 5.16
C PHE A 154 32.13 -60.12 4.25
N LYS A 155 31.96 -59.92 2.94
CA LYS A 155 32.28 -60.88 1.91
C LYS A 155 33.23 -60.29 0.94
N ALA A 156 34.21 -61.06 0.48
CA ALA A 156 35.11 -60.69 -0.60
C ALA A 156 35.36 -61.88 -1.50
N SER A 157 35.56 -61.62 -2.80
CA SER A 157 35.96 -62.65 -3.74
C SER A 157 36.97 -62.10 -4.76
N TYR A 158 37.91 -62.95 -5.12
CA TYR A 158 38.83 -62.69 -6.22
C TYR A 158 38.62 -63.80 -7.24
N LEU A 159 38.03 -63.47 -8.39
CA LEU A 159 37.64 -64.39 -9.45
C LEU A 159 37.93 -63.78 -10.82
N ASN A 160 38.58 -64.54 -11.71
CA ASN A 160 38.88 -64.10 -13.08
C ASN A 160 39.53 -62.69 -13.14
N GLY A 161 40.46 -62.36 -12.23
CA GLY A 161 41.13 -61.06 -12.18
C GLY A 161 40.31 -59.91 -11.57
N THR A 162 39.06 -60.19 -11.13
CA THR A 162 38.18 -59.22 -10.50
C THR A 162 38.13 -59.45 -8.97
N LEU A 163 38.45 -58.44 -8.19
CA LEU A 163 38.27 -58.44 -6.76
C LEU A 163 36.91 -57.78 -6.46
N SER A 164 36.02 -58.48 -5.77
CA SER A 164 34.77 -57.92 -5.25
C SER A 164 34.75 -57.93 -3.73
N ALA A 165 34.08 -56.97 -3.11
CA ALA A 165 33.87 -56.86 -1.66
C ALA A 165 32.45 -56.38 -1.34
N GLU A 166 31.81 -57.10 -0.45
CA GLU A 166 30.48 -56.75 0.02
C GLU A 166 30.50 -56.55 1.55
N ILE A 167 29.89 -55.50 2.03
CA ILE A 167 29.62 -55.25 3.44
C ILE A 167 28.10 -55.18 3.64
N ASN A 168 27.62 -56.01 4.52
CA ASN A 168 26.20 -56.04 4.86
C ASN A 168 26.01 -55.80 6.35
N GLN A 169 25.31 -54.74 6.69
CA GLN A 169 24.96 -54.32 8.04
C GLN A 169 23.51 -53.89 8.03
N GLN A 170 22.84 -53.86 9.16
CA GLN A 170 21.43 -53.46 9.22
C GLN A 170 21.16 -52.12 8.50
N ALA A 171 21.96 -51.11 8.76
CA ALA A 171 21.81 -49.77 8.18
C ALA A 171 22.74 -49.51 6.94
N VAL A 172 23.76 -50.33 6.71
CA VAL A 172 24.74 -50.08 5.64
C VAL A 172 24.90 -51.29 4.75
N LYS A 173 24.83 -51.07 3.44
CA LYS A 173 25.21 -52.07 2.44
C LYS A 173 26.22 -51.47 1.51
N PHE A 174 27.31 -52.17 1.27
CA PHE A 174 28.34 -51.79 0.35
C PHE A 174 28.67 -52.94 -0.58
N ASP A 175 28.76 -52.67 -1.89
CA ASP A 175 29.23 -53.58 -2.91
C ASP A 175 30.30 -52.88 -3.71
N GLY A 176 31.49 -53.44 -3.74
CA GLY A 176 32.66 -52.90 -4.44
C GLY A 176 33.28 -53.92 -5.38
N LYS A 177 33.72 -53.51 -6.58
CA LYS A 177 34.38 -54.34 -7.59
C LYS A 177 35.62 -53.61 -8.12
N LEU A 178 36.73 -54.30 -8.16
CA LEU A 178 37.98 -53.84 -8.73
C LEU A 178 38.42 -54.74 -9.86
N ALA A 179 38.52 -54.21 -11.06
CA ALA A 179 39.04 -54.86 -12.25
C ALA A 179 39.88 -53.87 -13.05
N ASP A 180 41.01 -54.28 -13.53
CA ASP A 180 41.92 -53.44 -14.36
C ASP A 180 42.22 -52.04 -13.73
N LEU A 181 42.40 -51.98 -12.43
CA LEU A 181 42.59 -50.79 -11.63
C LEU A 181 41.36 -49.84 -11.62
N VAL A 182 40.24 -50.26 -12.20
CA VAL A 182 38.95 -49.55 -12.07
C VAL A 182 38.18 -50.12 -10.90
N PHE A 183 37.95 -49.30 -9.91
CA PHE A 183 37.16 -49.64 -8.74
C PHE A 183 35.75 -49.04 -8.86
N THR A 184 34.75 -49.88 -8.82
CA THR A 184 33.35 -49.48 -8.76
C THR A 184 32.76 -49.82 -7.40
N GLY A 185 32.01 -48.90 -6.81
CA GLY A 185 31.39 -49.11 -5.50
C GLY A 185 29.94 -48.63 -5.47
N ASN A 186 29.12 -49.34 -4.73
CA ASN A 186 27.76 -48.97 -4.44
C ASN A 186 27.55 -49.02 -2.91
N LEU A 187 27.31 -47.88 -2.31
CA LEU A 187 27.08 -47.74 -0.87
C LEU A 187 25.64 -47.30 -0.62
N SER A 188 24.89 -48.09 0.11
CA SER A 188 23.58 -47.71 0.62
C SER A 188 23.63 -47.61 2.13
N TYR A 189 23.20 -46.46 2.65
CA TYR A 189 23.07 -46.21 4.08
C TYR A 189 21.64 -45.77 4.40
N GLN A 190 20.97 -46.55 5.27
CA GLN A 190 19.57 -46.32 5.65
C GLN A 190 19.43 -46.40 7.19
N PRO A 191 19.71 -45.28 7.89
CA PRO A 191 19.67 -45.26 9.36
C PRO A 191 18.26 -45.33 9.94
N SER A 192 17.21 -45.06 9.12
CA SER A 192 15.80 -45.19 9.49
C SER A 192 14.94 -45.56 8.26
N GLU A 193 13.68 -45.86 8.47
CA GLU A 193 12.75 -46.15 7.36
C GLU A 193 12.57 -44.96 6.40
N THR A 194 12.73 -43.76 6.91
CA THR A 194 12.48 -42.51 6.19
C THR A 194 13.76 -41.76 5.72
N GLU A 195 14.93 -42.22 6.16
CA GLU A 195 16.22 -41.64 5.76
C GLU A 195 17.03 -42.61 4.93
N LYS A 196 17.43 -42.26 3.73
CA LYS A 196 18.16 -43.13 2.82
C LYS A 196 19.23 -42.35 2.06
N HIS A 197 20.39 -42.99 1.90
CA HIS A 197 21.54 -42.50 1.17
C HIS A 197 22.07 -43.61 0.27
N ASN A 198 22.28 -43.33 -1.01
CA ASN A 198 22.87 -44.21 -1.95
C ASN A 198 24.01 -43.47 -2.65
N LEU A 199 25.17 -44.09 -2.69
CA LEU A 199 26.32 -43.60 -3.41
C LEU A 199 26.82 -44.68 -4.34
N PHE A 200 26.72 -44.42 -5.63
CA PHE A 200 27.38 -45.23 -6.67
C PHE A 200 28.59 -44.45 -7.16
N PHE A 201 29.76 -45.08 -7.27
CA PHE A 201 30.95 -44.45 -7.75
C PHE A 201 31.86 -45.38 -8.54
N THR A 202 32.62 -44.76 -9.43
CA THR A 202 33.67 -45.41 -10.20
C THR A 202 34.94 -44.56 -10.08
N THR A 203 36.07 -45.22 -9.79
CA THR A 203 37.33 -44.55 -9.69
C THR A 203 38.42 -45.34 -10.41
N GLN A 204 39.31 -44.64 -11.10
CA GLN A 204 40.50 -45.21 -11.70
C GLN A 204 41.68 -45.08 -10.73
N LEU A 205 42.13 -46.20 -10.20
CA LEU A 205 43.28 -46.22 -9.29
C LEU A 205 44.58 -46.08 -10.07
N ASN A 206 45.60 -45.58 -9.42
CA ASN A 206 46.95 -45.54 -9.98
C ASN A 206 47.65 -46.85 -9.67
N GLU A 207 48.72 -47.15 -10.42
CA GLU A 207 49.59 -48.34 -10.17
C GLU A 207 50.12 -48.35 -8.75
N ASN A 208 50.50 -47.18 -8.23
CA ASN A 208 50.76 -46.99 -6.83
C ASN A 208 49.48 -46.60 -6.08
N LEU A 209 48.94 -47.49 -5.29
CA LEU A 209 47.71 -47.27 -4.53
C LEU A 209 47.80 -46.18 -3.46
N LEU A 210 49.01 -45.70 -3.19
CA LEU A 210 49.22 -44.61 -2.26
C LEU A 210 49.06 -43.24 -2.94
N ASP A 211 49.04 -43.19 -4.26
CA ASP A 211 48.80 -42.00 -5.05
C ASP A 211 47.27 -41.75 -5.16
N LEU A 212 46.92 -40.52 -5.41
CA LEU A 212 45.52 -40.14 -5.61
C LEU A 212 44.96 -40.85 -6.86
N PRO A 213 43.70 -41.28 -6.79
CA PRO A 213 43.00 -41.82 -7.95
C PRO A 213 43.15 -40.89 -9.17
N SER A 214 43.44 -41.44 -10.33
CA SER A 214 43.55 -40.67 -11.56
C SER A 214 42.20 -40.12 -12.07
N LYS A 215 41.10 -40.73 -11.66
CA LYS A 215 39.75 -40.30 -11.99
C LYS A 215 38.74 -40.80 -10.96
N PHE A 216 37.74 -39.99 -10.64
CA PHE A 216 36.58 -40.35 -9.81
C PHE A 216 35.31 -39.83 -10.42
N GLU A 217 34.28 -40.69 -10.51
CA GLU A 217 32.93 -40.33 -10.88
C GLU A 217 31.96 -40.96 -9.86
N GLY A 218 31.09 -40.18 -9.27
CA GLY A 218 30.14 -40.67 -8.27
C GLY A 218 28.77 -40.01 -8.41
N ASP A 219 27.75 -40.80 -8.16
CA ASP A 219 26.34 -40.33 -8.06
C ASP A 219 25.84 -40.64 -6.67
N TYR A 220 25.48 -39.62 -5.97
CA TYR A 220 25.00 -39.67 -4.59
C TYR A 220 23.55 -39.21 -4.53
N HIS A 221 22.66 -40.08 -4.06
CA HIS A 221 21.27 -39.79 -3.86
C HIS A 221 20.92 -39.86 -2.39
N TRP A 222 20.13 -38.86 -1.87
CA TRP A 222 19.69 -38.79 -0.48
C TRP A 222 18.19 -38.54 -0.35
N ILE A 223 17.63 -39.05 0.77
CA ILE A 223 16.28 -38.76 1.24
C ILE A 223 16.39 -38.49 2.74
N TYR A 224 15.89 -37.35 3.19
CA TYR A 224 15.86 -36.94 4.60
C TYR A 224 14.42 -36.85 5.13
N PRO A 225 14.13 -37.31 6.36
CA PRO A 225 12.85 -37.09 7.01
C PRO A 225 12.70 -35.64 7.49
N SER A 226 11.47 -35.21 7.81
CA SER A 226 11.14 -33.83 8.21
C SER A 226 11.79 -33.37 9.51
N ASN A 227 12.12 -34.29 10.41
CA ASN A 227 12.82 -34.00 11.67
C ASN A 227 14.33 -33.79 11.50
N VAL A 228 14.89 -34.07 10.34
CA VAL A 228 16.31 -33.88 10.01
C VAL A 228 16.51 -32.66 9.12
N VAL A 229 15.63 -32.51 8.11
CA VAL A 229 15.63 -31.37 7.17
C VAL A 229 14.19 -30.88 7.06
N GLU A 230 13.89 -29.70 7.57
CA GLU A 230 12.54 -29.13 7.58
C GLU A 230 12.08 -28.71 6.18
N ASP A 231 12.99 -28.13 5.38
CA ASP A 231 12.65 -27.68 4.02
C ASP A 231 12.31 -28.86 3.11
N PRO A 232 11.07 -28.94 2.58
CA PRO A 232 10.63 -30.03 1.69
C PRO A 232 11.47 -30.17 0.43
N ILE A 233 12.09 -29.09 -0.07
CA ILE A 233 12.89 -29.08 -1.29
C ILE A 233 14.22 -29.77 -1.07
N LEU A 234 14.83 -29.57 0.10
CA LEU A 234 16.13 -30.10 0.44
C LEU A 234 16.10 -31.56 0.93
N ARG A 235 14.93 -32.13 1.15
CA ARG A 235 14.78 -33.48 1.70
C ARG A 235 15.21 -34.59 0.77
N GLU A 236 15.10 -34.37 -0.54
CA GLU A 236 15.40 -35.37 -1.54
C GLU A 236 16.17 -34.78 -2.71
N GLY A 237 17.28 -35.41 -3.06
CA GLY A 237 18.14 -34.92 -4.13
C GLY A 237 19.22 -35.87 -4.53
N SER A 238 19.95 -35.47 -5.56
CA SER A 238 21.09 -36.20 -6.07
C SER A 238 22.30 -35.27 -6.28
N ALA A 239 23.51 -35.80 -6.13
CA ALA A 239 24.74 -35.09 -6.40
C ALA A 239 25.65 -35.97 -7.29
N LEU A 240 25.97 -35.45 -8.45
CA LEU A 240 26.99 -36.03 -9.32
C LEU A 240 28.35 -35.42 -9.00
N LEU A 241 29.32 -36.22 -8.60
CA LEU A 241 30.67 -35.84 -8.20
C LEU A 241 31.67 -36.40 -9.17
N ASN A 242 32.53 -35.56 -9.72
CA ASN A 242 33.68 -36.04 -10.50
C ASN A 242 34.93 -35.23 -10.11
N TRP A 243 36.08 -35.90 -10.13
CA TRP A 243 37.36 -35.25 -9.96
C TRP A 243 38.53 -36.09 -10.53
N SER A 244 39.62 -35.40 -10.79
CA SER A 244 40.89 -36.00 -11.13
C SER A 244 42.03 -35.22 -10.47
N PRO A 245 43.17 -35.80 -10.20
CA PRO A 245 44.34 -35.08 -9.73
C PRO A 245 44.90 -34.18 -10.83
N ASN A 246 45.39 -33.01 -10.44
CA ASN A 246 46.10 -32.10 -11.35
C ASN A 246 47.62 -32.25 -11.16
N GLU A 247 48.41 -31.51 -11.95
CA GLU A 247 49.88 -31.50 -11.89
C GLU A 247 50.47 -31.12 -10.51
N GLU A 248 49.64 -30.44 -9.67
CA GLU A 248 50.01 -30.02 -8.30
C GLU A 248 49.56 -31.04 -7.23
N ASN A 249 49.15 -32.26 -7.62
CA ASN A 249 48.58 -33.25 -6.72
C ASN A 249 47.33 -32.78 -5.93
N ALA A 250 46.63 -31.82 -6.45
CA ALA A 250 45.30 -31.41 -5.93
C ALA A 250 44.21 -32.09 -6.74
N LEU A 251 43.07 -32.37 -6.10
CA LEU A 251 41.90 -32.87 -6.78
C LEU A 251 41.11 -31.70 -7.39
N VAL A 252 40.88 -31.75 -8.70
CA VAL A 252 40.08 -30.76 -9.43
C VAL A 252 38.88 -31.47 -10.03
N GLY A 253 37.71 -30.92 -9.81
CA GLY A 253 36.49 -31.58 -10.24
C GLY A 253 35.23 -30.68 -10.20
N THR A 254 34.09 -31.32 -10.33
CA THR A 254 32.81 -30.69 -10.26
C THR A 254 31.83 -31.46 -9.36
N ALA A 255 31.01 -30.75 -8.60
CA ALA A 255 29.86 -31.30 -7.89
C ALA A 255 28.59 -30.68 -8.48
N GLN A 256 27.73 -31.52 -9.02
CA GLN A 256 26.40 -31.10 -9.54
C GLN A 256 25.32 -31.62 -8.62
N VAL A 257 24.54 -30.74 -8.03
CA VAL A 257 23.45 -31.08 -7.11
C VAL A 257 22.13 -30.75 -7.76
N ARG A 258 21.17 -31.67 -7.65
CA ARG A 258 19.79 -31.53 -8.11
C ARG A 258 18.82 -31.93 -7.00
N PHE A 259 17.69 -31.25 -6.93
CA PHE A 259 16.65 -31.54 -5.95
C PHE A 259 15.43 -32.16 -6.66
N GLU A 260 15.00 -33.32 -6.18
CA GLU A 260 13.96 -34.14 -6.85
C GLU A 260 12.61 -33.43 -6.90
N LYS A 261 12.24 -32.71 -5.83
CA LYS A 261 10.94 -32.02 -5.74
C LYS A 261 10.90 -30.71 -6.54
N GLU A 262 12.07 -30.12 -6.77
CA GLU A 262 12.21 -28.88 -7.53
C GLU A 262 13.43 -29.04 -8.48
N PRO A 263 13.26 -29.76 -9.59
CA PRO A 263 14.38 -30.09 -10.49
C PRO A 263 15.00 -28.89 -11.19
N LYS A 264 14.33 -27.73 -11.13
CA LYS A 264 14.90 -26.46 -11.58
C LYS A 264 15.97 -25.92 -10.63
N ASN A 265 15.93 -26.35 -9.36
CA ASN A 265 16.93 -25.97 -8.37
C ASN A 265 18.18 -26.84 -8.57
N THR A 266 19.23 -26.23 -9.04
CA THR A 266 20.47 -26.91 -9.39
C THR A 266 21.68 -26.16 -8.85
N LEU A 267 22.69 -26.92 -8.41
CA LEU A 267 24.00 -26.41 -8.04
C LEU A 267 25.05 -27.10 -8.91
N ASN A 268 25.95 -26.33 -9.52
CA ASN A 268 27.10 -26.83 -10.25
C ASN A 268 28.35 -26.12 -9.69
N LEU A 269 29.15 -26.86 -8.96
CA LEU A 269 30.23 -26.34 -8.13
C LEU A 269 31.57 -26.93 -8.61
N PRO A 270 32.25 -26.28 -9.55
CA PRO A 270 33.62 -26.62 -9.85
C PRO A 270 34.50 -26.39 -8.60
N PHE A 271 35.36 -27.34 -8.28
CA PHE A 271 36.18 -27.26 -7.08
C PHE A 271 37.62 -27.72 -7.32
N LYS A 272 38.53 -27.24 -6.46
CA LYS A 272 39.88 -27.68 -6.27
C LYS A 272 40.07 -28.01 -4.79
N PHE A 273 40.57 -29.20 -4.50
CA PHE A 273 40.88 -29.63 -3.13
C PHE A 273 42.35 -30.05 -3.04
N ASP A 274 43.12 -29.32 -2.24
CA ASP A 274 44.58 -29.57 -2.03
C ASP A 274 44.84 -30.27 -0.70
N PHE A 275 43.86 -30.97 -0.12
CA PHE A 275 43.93 -31.63 1.18
C PHE A 275 44.03 -30.69 2.39
N LYS A 276 44.26 -29.40 2.19
CA LYS A 276 44.24 -28.37 3.23
C LYS A 276 43.06 -27.46 3.06
N SER A 277 42.72 -27.13 1.82
CA SER A 277 41.68 -26.20 1.48
C SER A 277 40.80 -26.71 0.35
N LEU A 278 39.51 -26.50 0.45
CA LEU A 278 38.54 -26.72 -0.61
C LEU A 278 38.18 -25.37 -1.25
N TYR A 279 38.48 -25.22 -2.52
CA TYR A 279 38.17 -24.03 -3.31
C TYR A 279 37.01 -24.32 -4.24
N VAL A 280 35.92 -23.59 -4.15
CA VAL A 280 34.85 -23.57 -5.14
C VAL A 280 35.00 -22.30 -5.96
N TYR A 281 35.09 -22.43 -7.27
CA TYR A 281 35.27 -21.29 -8.17
C TYR A 281 34.26 -21.30 -9.29
N GLN A 282 33.63 -20.15 -9.52
CA GLN A 282 32.60 -19.96 -10.56
C GLN A 282 31.48 -21.01 -10.53
N GLY A 283 31.14 -21.50 -9.34
CA GLY A 283 29.99 -22.34 -9.14
C GLY A 283 28.74 -21.64 -9.61
N LYS A 284 27.85 -22.35 -10.30
CA LYS A 284 26.60 -21.84 -10.78
C LYS A 284 25.46 -22.51 -10.03
N PHE A 285 24.46 -21.73 -9.65
CA PHE A 285 23.22 -22.29 -9.10
C PHE A 285 22.02 -21.62 -9.74
N ASN A 286 20.92 -22.38 -9.79
CA ASN A 286 19.58 -21.92 -10.10
C ASN A 286 18.69 -22.30 -8.92
N TRP A 287 18.03 -21.29 -8.32
CA TRP A 287 17.21 -21.50 -7.14
C TRP A 287 15.87 -20.78 -7.29
N GLU A 288 14.80 -21.56 -7.33
CA GLU A 288 13.43 -21.10 -7.46
C GLU A 288 12.63 -21.34 -6.16
N TRP A 289 13.30 -21.18 -5.03
CA TRP A 289 12.71 -21.38 -3.70
C TRP A 289 11.52 -20.45 -3.41
N LEU A 290 11.64 -19.20 -3.85
CA LEU A 290 10.55 -18.26 -3.83
C LEU A 290 9.94 -18.22 -5.25
N PRO A 291 8.70 -18.71 -5.46
CA PRO A 291 8.09 -18.77 -6.80
C PRO A 291 8.09 -17.44 -7.54
N ASP A 292 7.95 -16.33 -6.77
CA ASP A 292 7.93 -14.97 -7.31
C ASP A 292 9.32 -14.33 -7.42
N PHE A 293 10.37 -15.02 -6.96
CA PHE A 293 11.75 -14.51 -6.98
C PHE A 293 12.76 -15.61 -7.33
N PRO A 294 12.80 -16.07 -8.58
CA PRO A 294 13.81 -17.02 -9.03
C PRO A 294 15.20 -16.38 -9.02
N ILE A 295 16.16 -17.02 -8.37
CA ILE A 295 17.53 -16.53 -8.22
C ILE A 295 18.46 -17.46 -8.97
N ASN A 296 19.22 -16.92 -9.92
CA ASN A 296 20.33 -17.57 -10.56
C ASN A 296 21.62 -16.92 -10.06
N GLY A 297 22.62 -17.73 -9.74
CA GLY A 297 23.82 -17.16 -9.19
C GLY A 297 25.09 -17.89 -9.57
N SER A 298 26.21 -17.27 -9.16
CA SER A 298 27.52 -17.91 -9.14
C SER A 298 28.13 -17.75 -7.76
N THR A 299 28.86 -18.75 -7.32
CA THR A 299 29.58 -18.73 -6.05
C THR A 299 31.05 -19.04 -6.24
N THR A 300 31.87 -18.33 -5.50
CA THR A 300 33.27 -18.64 -5.28
C THR A 300 33.42 -18.73 -3.76
N ALA A 301 33.96 -19.86 -3.29
CA ALA A 301 34.12 -20.07 -1.86
C ALA A 301 35.44 -20.80 -1.60
N THR A 302 36.05 -20.47 -0.49
CA THR A 302 37.26 -21.14 0.00
C THR A 302 36.98 -21.61 1.42
N PHE A 303 37.13 -22.88 1.65
CA PHE A 303 37.01 -23.54 2.94
C PHE A 303 38.36 -24.03 3.36
N THR A 304 38.80 -23.63 4.54
CA THR A 304 40.10 -24.09 5.11
C THR A 304 39.80 -24.92 6.36
N PRO A 305 39.46 -26.19 6.23
CA PRO A 305 39.13 -27.04 7.37
C PRO A 305 40.43 -27.48 8.08
N LYS A 306 40.85 -26.75 9.09
CA LYS A 306 42.07 -27.08 9.87
C LYS A 306 42.06 -28.49 10.48
N SER A 307 40.94 -29.15 10.56
CA SER A 307 40.80 -30.38 11.34
C SER A 307 39.97 -31.48 10.70
N ILE A 308 39.51 -31.37 9.45
CA ILE A 308 38.78 -32.49 8.79
C ILE A 308 39.59 -33.78 8.84
N MET A 309 40.89 -33.69 8.61
CA MET A 309 41.78 -34.88 8.69
C MET A 309 42.00 -35.40 10.12
N GLN A 310 41.66 -34.64 11.16
CA GLN A 310 41.74 -35.07 12.57
C GLN A 310 40.38 -35.50 13.15
N GLY A 311 39.33 -35.60 12.31
CA GLY A 311 37.97 -35.91 12.74
C GLY A 311 37.23 -34.76 13.41
N LYS A 312 37.75 -33.54 13.40
CA LYS A 312 37.13 -32.34 13.90
C LYS A 312 36.69 -31.47 12.74
N ILE A 313 35.43 -31.18 12.60
CA ILE A 313 34.87 -30.34 11.54
C ILE A 313 35.11 -28.85 11.82
N PHE A 314 35.26 -28.48 13.08
CA PHE A 314 35.43 -27.11 13.53
C PHE A 314 36.73 -26.88 14.30
N PRO A 315 37.32 -25.67 14.28
CA PRO A 315 36.84 -24.45 13.63
C PRO A 315 37.05 -24.47 12.10
N LEU A 316 36.16 -23.83 11.36
CA LEU A 316 36.18 -23.67 9.91
C LEU A 316 36.40 -22.21 9.57
N GLU A 317 37.52 -21.91 8.87
CA GLU A 317 37.74 -20.60 8.28
C GLU A 317 37.17 -20.60 6.85
N THR A 318 36.35 -19.59 6.52
CA THR A 318 35.68 -19.50 5.22
C THR A 318 35.95 -18.18 4.54
N GLU A 319 36.07 -18.20 3.24
CA GLU A 319 36.10 -17.06 2.36
C GLU A 319 35.22 -17.41 1.16
N PHE A 320 34.18 -16.58 0.86
CA PHE A 320 33.29 -16.83 -0.27
C PHE A 320 32.81 -15.54 -0.92
N ARG A 321 32.38 -15.66 -2.16
CA ARG A 321 31.65 -14.65 -2.90
C ARG A 321 30.47 -15.33 -3.60
N LEU A 322 29.28 -14.87 -3.32
CA LEU A 322 28.03 -15.31 -3.92
C LEU A 322 27.47 -14.18 -4.79
N ASN A 323 27.30 -14.42 -6.07
CA ASN A 323 26.64 -13.50 -6.99
C ASN A 323 25.28 -14.09 -7.36
N LEU A 324 24.22 -13.36 -7.04
CA LEU A 324 22.85 -13.74 -7.30
C LEU A 324 22.36 -13.03 -8.57
N PHE A 325 21.77 -13.77 -9.49
CA PHE A 325 21.19 -13.23 -10.71
C PHE A 325 19.70 -13.55 -10.67
N SER A 326 18.84 -12.55 -10.80
CA SER A 326 17.44 -12.71 -11.19
C SER A 326 17.30 -12.34 -12.68
N HIS A 327 16.17 -12.62 -13.31
CA HIS A 327 16.02 -12.40 -14.75
C HIS A 327 16.66 -11.10 -15.27
N ASP A 328 17.34 -11.15 -16.42
CA ASP A 328 17.88 -10.04 -17.21
C ASP A 328 18.82 -9.05 -16.48
N LYS A 329 20.07 -9.39 -16.32
CA LYS A 329 21.17 -8.48 -15.91
C LYS A 329 21.16 -7.96 -14.47
N ASN A 330 20.44 -8.58 -13.57
CA ASN A 330 20.46 -8.23 -12.16
C ASN A 330 21.59 -8.94 -11.44
N THR A 331 22.39 -8.22 -10.68
CA THR A 331 23.50 -8.77 -9.91
C THR A 331 23.39 -8.34 -8.46
N LEU A 332 23.39 -9.30 -7.56
CA LEU A 332 23.57 -9.09 -6.14
C LEU A 332 24.76 -9.92 -5.69
N SER A 333 25.74 -9.32 -5.09
CA SER A 333 26.94 -9.99 -4.61
C SER A 333 26.97 -9.97 -3.08
N LEU A 334 27.07 -11.14 -2.48
CA LEU A 334 27.34 -11.33 -1.06
C LEU A 334 28.73 -11.97 -0.93
N ALA A 335 29.63 -11.32 -0.19
CA ALA A 335 30.99 -11.79 -0.02
C ALA A 335 31.45 -11.75 1.43
N THR A 336 32.26 -12.71 1.84
CA THR A 336 33.08 -12.62 3.05
C THR A 336 34.55 -12.83 2.70
N THR A 337 35.40 -12.04 3.29
CA THR A 337 36.88 -12.15 3.10
C THR A 337 37.53 -12.96 4.21
N LYS A 338 36.88 -13.08 5.35
CA LYS A 338 37.38 -13.87 6.49
C LYS A 338 36.20 -14.17 7.43
N GLY A 339 35.68 -15.37 7.36
CA GLY A 339 34.65 -15.88 8.24
C GLY A 339 35.16 -17.02 9.09
N ILE A 340 34.75 -17.12 10.33
CA ILE A 340 35.14 -18.17 11.27
C ILE A 340 33.88 -18.84 11.78
N ILE A 341 33.73 -20.14 11.60
CA ILE A 341 32.73 -20.99 12.21
C ILE A 341 33.44 -21.82 13.27
N LYS A 342 33.16 -21.53 14.56
CA LYS A 342 33.85 -22.14 15.71
C LYS A 342 33.30 -23.51 16.06
N ASP A 343 31.97 -23.65 15.94
CA ASP A 343 31.21 -24.90 16.12
C ASP A 343 29.88 -24.82 15.38
N LYS A 344 28.93 -25.73 15.67
CA LYS A 344 27.61 -25.75 14.99
C LYS A 344 26.73 -24.55 15.32
N GLU A 345 26.97 -23.89 16.43
CA GLU A 345 26.13 -22.84 16.96
C GLU A 345 26.84 -21.46 16.97
N THR A 346 28.17 -21.44 16.86
CA THR A 346 28.96 -20.22 16.97
C THR A 346 29.74 -19.89 15.69
N PHE A 347 29.50 -18.72 15.13
CA PHE A 347 30.18 -18.24 13.94
C PHE A 347 30.37 -16.71 13.95
N GLU A 348 31.34 -16.24 13.16
CA GLU A 348 31.63 -14.83 12.90
C GLU A 348 31.86 -14.62 11.40
N LEU A 349 30.95 -13.93 10.72
CA LEU A 349 31.01 -13.72 9.27
C LEU A 349 30.90 -12.23 8.96
N PRO A 350 32.00 -11.54 8.63
CA PRO A 350 31.93 -10.22 8.03
C PRO A 350 31.50 -10.35 6.57
N LEU A 351 30.30 -9.87 6.25
CA LEU A 351 29.70 -9.96 4.94
C LEU A 351 29.63 -8.59 4.26
N THR A 352 29.86 -8.55 2.96
CA THR A 352 29.55 -7.38 2.12
C THR A 352 28.48 -7.75 1.14
N LEU A 353 27.37 -7.05 1.20
CA LEU A 353 26.25 -7.16 0.27
C LEU A 353 26.24 -5.95 -0.65
N SER A 354 26.35 -6.16 -1.96
CA SER A 354 26.34 -5.08 -2.95
C SER A 354 25.70 -5.52 -4.25
N GLY A 355 25.01 -4.60 -4.92
CA GLY A 355 24.47 -4.86 -6.25
C GLY A 355 23.14 -4.23 -6.55
N ASN A 356 22.58 -4.64 -7.69
CA ASN A 356 21.29 -4.22 -8.22
C ASN A 356 20.44 -5.43 -8.50
N VAL A 357 19.18 -5.37 -8.12
CA VAL A 357 18.17 -6.38 -8.46
C VAL A 357 16.94 -5.70 -9.04
N LYS A 358 16.53 -6.12 -10.23
CA LYS A 358 15.25 -5.73 -10.81
C LYS A 358 14.28 -6.88 -10.63
N TYR A 359 13.26 -6.67 -9.86
CA TYR A 359 12.16 -7.62 -9.62
C TYR A 359 10.82 -6.97 -9.92
N ASN A 360 10.10 -7.49 -10.91
CA ASN A 360 8.90 -6.87 -11.44
C ASN A 360 9.16 -5.40 -11.82
N SER A 361 8.47 -4.47 -11.16
CA SER A 361 8.64 -3.03 -11.33
C SER A 361 9.72 -2.41 -10.44
N PHE A 362 10.26 -3.18 -9.47
CA PHE A 362 11.21 -2.65 -8.49
C PHE A 362 12.66 -2.76 -8.95
N ILE A 363 13.42 -1.71 -8.72
CA ILE A 363 14.88 -1.70 -8.85
C ILE A 363 15.47 -1.45 -7.47
N LEU A 364 16.09 -2.49 -6.91
CA LEU A 364 16.67 -2.53 -5.58
C LEU A 364 18.18 -2.39 -5.69
N THR A 365 18.78 -1.56 -4.86
CA THR A 365 20.24 -1.47 -4.74
C THR A 365 20.66 -1.59 -3.28
N SER A 366 21.76 -2.25 -3.03
CA SER A 366 22.32 -2.33 -1.69
C SER A 366 23.84 -2.17 -1.74
N LEU A 367 24.37 -1.50 -0.75
CA LEU A 367 25.78 -1.48 -0.42
C LEU A 367 25.87 -1.55 1.11
N SER A 368 26.10 -2.74 1.63
CA SER A 368 26.02 -2.99 3.06
C SER A 368 27.16 -3.91 3.51
N THR A 369 27.85 -3.50 4.58
CA THR A 369 28.75 -4.36 5.32
C THR A 369 28.03 -4.88 6.55
N ILE A 370 27.98 -6.19 6.71
CA ILE A 370 27.20 -6.90 7.71
C ILE A 370 28.15 -7.74 8.56
N TYR A 371 28.04 -7.65 9.86
CA TYR A 371 28.70 -8.54 10.79
C TYR A 371 27.69 -9.55 11.31
N ALA A 372 27.77 -10.78 10.81
CA ALA A 372 26.87 -11.86 11.19
C ALA A 372 27.55 -12.79 12.20
N ASN A 373 26.84 -13.15 13.28
CA ASN A 373 27.22 -14.14 14.27
C ASN A 373 25.98 -14.89 14.77
N GLU A 374 26.17 -15.81 15.71
CA GLU A 374 25.11 -16.62 16.29
C GLU A 374 23.98 -15.82 16.97
N LYS A 375 24.24 -14.56 17.34
CA LYS A 375 23.26 -13.68 17.96
C LYS A 375 22.43 -12.89 16.93
N GLY A 376 22.96 -12.76 15.73
CA GLY A 376 22.32 -12.03 14.65
C GLY A 376 23.29 -11.34 13.71
N MET A 377 22.78 -10.34 13.03
CA MET A 377 23.52 -9.55 12.04
C MET A 377 23.49 -8.08 12.46
N LYS A 378 24.65 -7.42 12.43
CA LYS A 378 24.78 -5.98 12.65
C LYS A 378 25.32 -5.31 11.40
N PHE A 379 24.68 -4.23 10.99
CA PHE A 379 25.09 -3.45 9.83
C PHE A 379 26.11 -2.37 10.22
N SER A 380 27.10 -2.15 9.34
CA SER A 380 28.03 -1.05 9.51
C SER A 380 27.34 0.31 9.30
N PRO A 381 27.87 1.43 9.85
CA PRO A 381 27.26 2.75 9.74
C PRO A 381 27.05 3.27 8.32
N LYS A 382 27.79 2.74 7.34
CA LYS A 382 27.67 3.12 5.91
C LYS A 382 26.70 2.26 5.11
N SER A 383 26.11 1.26 5.73
CA SER A 383 25.19 0.34 5.06
C SER A 383 23.88 1.04 4.68
N VAL A 384 23.43 0.78 3.47
CA VAL A 384 22.20 1.36 2.95
C VAL A 384 21.49 0.39 2.00
N PHE A 385 20.18 0.37 2.09
CA PHE A 385 19.29 -0.30 1.17
C PHE A 385 18.45 0.74 0.44
N ASN A 386 18.44 0.67 -0.90
CA ASN A 386 17.70 1.61 -1.73
C ASN A 386 16.77 0.87 -2.69
N ILE A 387 15.55 1.35 -2.83
CA ILE A 387 14.70 1.10 -3.99
C ILE A 387 14.75 2.37 -4.85
N ILE A 388 15.30 2.25 -6.06
CA ILE A 388 15.46 3.39 -6.98
C ILE A 388 14.15 3.69 -7.70
N SER A 389 13.38 2.66 -7.99
CA SER A 389 12.05 2.78 -8.59
C SER A 389 11.24 1.52 -8.35
N GLY A 390 9.92 1.67 -8.37
CA GLY A 390 9.00 0.55 -8.26
C GLY A 390 7.55 0.97 -8.27
N LYS A 391 6.67 0.00 -8.48
CA LYS A 391 5.23 0.23 -8.40
C LYS A 391 4.59 -0.95 -7.68
N GLU A 392 3.86 -0.65 -6.63
CA GLU A 392 3.06 -1.63 -5.88
C GLU A 392 1.62 -1.13 -5.78
N ARG A 393 0.69 -1.88 -6.37
CA ARG A 393 -0.72 -1.48 -6.47
C ARG A 393 -0.87 -0.05 -7.01
N PHE A 394 -1.25 0.89 -6.15
CA PHE A 394 -1.46 2.30 -6.47
C PHE A 394 -0.31 3.22 -5.99
N ILE A 395 0.75 2.66 -5.40
CA ILE A 395 1.92 3.43 -4.94
C ILE A 395 3.04 3.31 -5.96
N THR A 396 3.48 4.43 -6.51
CA THR A 396 4.69 4.52 -7.31
C THR A 396 5.84 4.99 -6.42
N ILE A 397 6.88 4.19 -6.35
CA ILE A 397 8.10 4.50 -5.60
C ILE A 397 9.11 5.08 -6.58
N ASN A 398 9.51 6.31 -6.39
CA ASN A 398 10.58 6.95 -7.15
C ASN A 398 11.94 6.75 -6.47
N GLU A 399 11.96 6.73 -5.15
CA GLU A 399 13.12 6.41 -4.32
C GLU A 399 12.65 5.99 -2.92
N LEU A 400 13.18 4.89 -2.41
CA LEU A 400 13.10 4.55 -1.00
C LEU A 400 14.50 4.20 -0.50
N LYS A 401 15.02 5.01 0.40
CA LYS A 401 16.34 4.84 1.00
C LYS A 401 16.21 4.48 2.46
N ILE A 402 16.78 3.34 2.83
CA ILE A 402 16.78 2.83 4.20
C ILE A 402 18.24 2.74 4.66
N PRO A 403 18.75 3.72 5.44
CA PRO A 403 20.03 3.58 6.11
C PRO A 403 19.97 2.43 7.11
N LEU A 404 20.91 1.50 7.02
CA LEU A 404 20.96 0.30 7.86
C LEU A 404 22.04 0.42 8.97
N GLY A 405 22.71 1.57 9.05
CA GLY A 405 23.77 1.77 10.03
C GLY A 405 23.26 1.61 11.46
N ASP A 406 24.03 0.86 12.26
CA ASP A 406 23.74 0.57 13.67
C ASP A 406 22.44 -0.24 13.92
N ILE A 407 21.90 -0.85 12.87
CA ILE A 407 20.78 -1.79 12.98
C ILE A 407 21.32 -3.19 13.25
N GLU A 408 20.68 -3.87 14.17
CA GLU A 408 20.89 -5.28 14.48
C GLU A 408 19.66 -6.09 14.10
N PHE A 409 19.86 -7.15 13.31
CA PHE A 409 18.87 -8.16 13.01
C PHE A 409 19.20 -9.41 13.83
N ASN A 410 18.24 -9.88 14.57
CA ASN A 410 18.36 -11.13 15.30
C ASN A 410 17.08 -11.97 15.16
N ARG A 411 17.04 -13.15 15.78
CA ARG A 411 15.85 -14.02 15.75
C ARG A 411 14.56 -13.40 16.31
N TYR A 412 14.68 -12.28 17.02
CA TYR A 412 13.54 -11.54 17.58
C TYR A 412 13.10 -10.38 16.71
N GLY A 413 13.85 -10.04 15.67
CA GLY A 413 13.55 -8.94 14.75
C GLY A 413 14.64 -7.91 14.65
N VAL A 414 14.27 -6.70 14.29
CA VAL A 414 15.14 -5.55 14.04
C VAL A 414 15.24 -4.70 15.30
N THR A 415 16.46 -4.37 15.73
CA THR A 415 16.70 -3.48 16.87
C THR A 415 17.69 -2.39 16.46
N GLY A 416 17.42 -1.15 16.88
CA GLY A 416 18.29 0.00 16.62
C GLY A 416 17.52 1.20 16.06
N ARG A 417 18.26 2.21 15.57
CA ARG A 417 17.68 3.38 14.92
C ARG A 417 17.32 3.03 13.47
N PHE A 418 16.03 2.91 13.22
CA PHE A 418 15.51 2.57 11.89
C PHE A 418 14.95 3.81 11.20
N GLN A 419 15.49 4.09 10.02
CA GLN A 419 15.16 5.27 9.22
C GLN A 419 14.69 4.84 7.84
N ALA A 420 13.72 5.59 7.25
CA ALA A 420 13.30 5.41 5.89
C ALA A 420 13.02 6.76 5.21
N ASN A 421 13.65 7.00 4.08
CA ASN A 421 13.44 8.19 3.26
C ASN A 421 12.70 7.76 2.00
N PHE A 422 11.49 8.21 1.83
CA PHE A 422 10.59 7.81 0.75
C PHE A 422 10.31 8.99 -0.18
N LYS A 423 10.41 8.76 -1.49
CA LYS A 423 9.87 9.63 -2.53
C LYS A 423 9.00 8.82 -3.46
N GLY A 424 7.83 9.34 -3.77
CA GLY A 424 6.88 8.60 -4.59
C GLY A 424 5.63 9.37 -4.93
N GLU A 425 4.67 8.63 -5.46
CA GLU A 425 3.38 9.16 -5.90
C GLU A 425 2.27 8.16 -5.64
N THR A 426 1.07 8.68 -5.42
CA THR A 426 -0.18 7.92 -5.38
C THR A 426 -1.22 8.64 -6.24
N PRO A 427 -2.39 8.05 -6.51
CA PRO A 427 -3.48 8.74 -7.21
C PRO A 427 -3.90 10.06 -6.56
N ASP A 428 -3.86 10.13 -5.25
CA ASP A 428 -4.25 11.31 -4.48
C ASP A 428 -3.11 12.30 -4.28
N PHE A 429 -1.85 11.85 -4.27
CA PHE A 429 -0.69 12.64 -3.95
C PHE A 429 0.44 12.45 -4.96
N ARG A 430 1.02 13.53 -5.41
CA ARG A 430 2.25 13.57 -6.20
C ARG A 430 3.38 14.22 -5.41
N ASN A 431 4.61 13.99 -5.86
CA ASN A 431 5.81 14.57 -5.25
C ASN A 431 5.86 14.34 -3.73
N ILE A 432 5.52 13.11 -3.30
CA ILE A 432 5.61 12.73 -1.91
C ILE A 432 7.09 12.64 -1.54
N GLU A 433 7.51 13.36 -0.51
CA GLU A 433 8.81 13.22 0.15
C GLU A 433 8.56 13.04 1.63
N MET A 434 8.93 11.88 2.19
CA MET A 434 8.72 11.54 3.59
C MET A 434 10.00 10.99 4.20
N ASN A 435 10.33 11.45 5.38
CA ASN A 435 11.42 10.96 6.20
C ASN A 435 10.83 10.38 7.48
N LEU A 436 11.05 9.10 7.68
CA LEU A 436 10.71 8.39 8.90
C LEU A 436 12.01 8.13 9.67
N ASP A 437 12.03 8.45 10.95
CA ASP A 437 13.17 8.22 11.85
C ASP A 437 12.65 7.73 13.18
N GLY A 438 13.24 6.66 13.71
CA GLY A 438 12.77 6.13 14.95
C GLY A 438 13.59 5.01 15.55
N SER A 439 13.17 4.51 16.69
CA SER A 439 13.79 3.43 17.41
C SER A 439 12.99 2.15 17.27
N ALA A 440 13.61 1.11 16.75
CA ALA A 440 13.06 -0.24 16.67
C ALA A 440 13.62 -1.11 17.79
N LYS A 441 12.77 -1.95 18.37
CA LYS A 441 13.15 -2.97 19.35
C LYS A 441 12.46 -4.27 19.02
N ASN A 442 13.24 -5.27 18.61
CA ASN A 442 12.74 -6.56 18.16
C ASN A 442 11.61 -6.44 17.13
N PHE A 443 11.66 -5.40 16.29
CA PHE A 443 10.63 -5.09 15.33
C PHE A 443 10.61 -6.14 14.21
N LYS A 444 9.47 -6.79 14.02
CA LYS A 444 9.24 -7.79 13.00
C LYS A 444 8.56 -7.12 11.81
N MET A 445 9.27 -7.04 10.69
CA MET A 445 8.60 -6.72 9.44
C MET A 445 7.89 -8.00 8.96
N GLY A 446 6.65 -7.91 8.50
CA GLY A 446 5.81 -9.08 8.17
C GLY A 446 6.41 -10.12 7.21
N PHE A 447 7.44 -9.75 6.44
CA PHE A 447 8.20 -10.71 5.63
C PHE A 447 9.27 -11.49 6.42
N LEU A 448 9.52 -11.15 7.68
CA LEU A 448 10.44 -11.85 8.60
C LEU A 448 9.74 -12.91 9.46
N ASP A 449 8.47 -13.18 9.26
CA ASP A 449 7.72 -14.27 9.91
C ASP A 449 8.35 -15.64 9.68
N TYR A 450 9.24 -15.78 8.71
CA TYR A 450 10.07 -16.96 8.48
C TYR A 450 10.99 -17.32 9.68
N PHE A 451 11.20 -16.42 10.62
CA PHE A 451 12.03 -16.65 11.80
C PHE A 451 11.24 -16.98 13.07
N ASP A 452 9.90 -17.01 13.01
CA ASP A 452 9.05 -17.20 14.20
C ASP A 452 8.96 -18.63 14.71
N ASP A 453 9.30 -19.66 13.91
CA ASP A 453 9.15 -21.06 14.28
C ASP A 453 10.23 -21.57 15.23
N PHE A 454 11.25 -20.77 15.56
CA PHE A 454 12.36 -21.25 16.36
C PHE A 454 12.11 -21.32 17.87
N ASN A 455 11.10 -20.65 18.44
CA ASN A 455 10.69 -20.85 19.84
C ASN A 455 9.41 -20.06 20.20
N GLY A 456 8.27 -20.56 19.94
CA GLY A 456 6.89 -20.34 20.45
C GLY A 456 6.55 -19.30 21.55
N LYS A 457 7.33 -18.27 21.77
CA LYS A 457 7.02 -17.16 22.67
C LYS A 457 7.00 -15.88 21.85
N GLN A 458 5.80 -15.39 21.52
CA GLN A 458 5.60 -14.01 21.11
C GLN A 458 6.25 -13.08 22.14
N ASN A 459 7.31 -12.40 21.74
CA ASN A 459 7.95 -11.40 22.58
C ASN A 459 7.08 -10.15 22.56
N GLU A 460 6.57 -9.70 23.69
CA GLU A 460 5.73 -8.50 23.88
C GLU A 460 6.40 -7.17 23.46
N GLN A 461 7.57 -7.20 22.85
CA GLN A 461 8.41 -6.03 22.55
C GLN A 461 8.70 -5.81 21.06
N ASP A 462 7.89 -6.37 20.16
CA ASP A 462 7.94 -6.08 18.74
C ASP A 462 7.42 -4.65 18.47
N LEU A 463 8.30 -3.65 18.41
CA LEU A 463 7.89 -2.25 18.32
C LEU A 463 8.89 -1.40 17.52
N TRP A 464 8.38 -0.63 16.57
CA TRP A 464 9.08 0.51 15.99
C TRP A 464 8.34 1.80 16.31
N GLN A 465 8.97 2.66 17.11
CA GLN A 465 8.48 4.01 17.37
C GLN A 465 9.17 4.97 16.39
N TRP A 466 8.40 5.75 15.69
CA TRP A 466 8.89 6.61 14.62
C TRP A 466 8.32 8.02 14.68
N GLN A 467 9.07 8.95 14.12
CA GLN A 467 8.67 10.30 13.79
C GLN A 467 8.67 10.46 12.28
N LEU A 468 7.70 11.21 11.77
CA LEU A 468 7.51 11.52 10.37
C LEU A 468 7.71 13.01 10.14
N ASN A 469 8.50 13.33 9.12
CA ASN A 469 8.52 14.66 8.50
C ASN A 469 8.38 14.46 6.99
N GLY A 470 7.46 15.21 6.38
CA GLY A 470 7.22 15.03 4.96
C GLY A 470 6.45 16.14 4.32
N LYS A 471 6.44 16.11 3.00
CA LYS A 471 5.63 16.99 2.16
C LYS A 471 5.07 16.20 0.99
N ALA A 472 3.90 16.61 0.53
CA ALA A 472 3.25 16.02 -0.64
C ALA A 472 2.40 17.08 -1.34
N HIS A 473 2.07 16.82 -2.60
CA HIS A 473 1.14 17.66 -3.36
C HIS A 473 -0.18 16.92 -3.55
N LEU A 474 -1.25 17.44 -2.99
CA LEU A 474 -2.60 16.86 -3.07
C LEU A 474 -3.23 17.16 -4.43
N ASN A 475 -3.42 16.14 -5.27
CA ASN A 475 -3.88 16.28 -6.65
C ASN A 475 -5.27 16.90 -6.79
N ALA A 476 -6.22 16.45 -5.95
CA ALA A 476 -7.61 16.90 -5.99
C ALA A 476 -7.77 18.41 -5.74
N LEU A 477 -6.89 18.97 -4.91
CA LEU A 477 -6.91 20.37 -4.51
C LEU A 477 -5.80 21.20 -5.15
N ASN A 478 -4.88 20.57 -5.88
CA ASN A 478 -3.69 21.18 -6.47
C ASN A 478 -2.93 22.05 -5.46
N SER A 479 -2.69 21.49 -4.28
CA SER A 479 -2.06 22.21 -3.16
C SER A 479 -1.06 21.34 -2.44
N GLN A 480 0.00 21.95 -1.91
CA GLN A 480 1.01 21.29 -1.10
C GLN A 480 0.54 21.13 0.33
N ILE A 481 0.86 20.00 0.92
CA ILE A 481 0.72 19.72 2.35
C ILE A 481 2.08 19.37 2.95
N ASP A 482 2.44 20.02 4.04
CA ASP A 482 3.56 19.67 4.88
C ASP A 482 3.05 18.87 6.07
N LEU A 483 3.70 17.75 6.39
CA LEU A 483 3.26 16.80 7.38
C LEU A 483 4.34 16.56 8.43
N GLN A 484 3.95 16.53 9.68
CA GLN A 484 4.77 16.08 10.80
C GLN A 484 3.96 15.12 11.66
N GLY A 485 4.58 14.08 12.16
CA GLY A 485 3.85 13.11 12.94
C GLY A 485 4.75 12.20 13.76
N ARG A 486 4.12 11.41 14.60
CA ARG A 486 4.76 10.34 15.36
C ARG A 486 3.79 9.19 15.51
N GLY A 487 4.35 8.02 15.64
CA GLY A 487 3.56 6.81 15.79
C GLY A 487 4.41 5.61 16.11
N GLN A 488 3.79 4.47 16.01
CA GLN A 488 4.41 3.19 16.29
C GLN A 488 3.90 2.14 15.30
N TRP A 489 4.73 1.15 15.05
CA TRP A 489 4.39 -0.02 14.25
C TRP A 489 4.65 -1.26 15.10
N HIS A 490 3.63 -2.07 15.26
CA HIS A 490 3.66 -3.34 15.99
C HIS A 490 3.00 -4.41 15.14
N ALA A 491 3.69 -5.47 14.83
CA ALA A 491 3.20 -6.55 13.95
C ALA A 491 2.57 -6.00 12.66
N ASN A 492 1.30 -6.29 12.39
CA ASN A 492 0.57 -5.80 11.22
C ASN A 492 -0.16 -4.47 11.45
N LEU A 493 0.06 -3.80 12.60
CA LEU A 493 -0.62 -2.58 12.96
C LEU A 493 0.33 -1.38 13.02
N VAL A 494 0.14 -0.44 12.10
CA VAL A 494 0.76 0.90 12.15
C VAL A 494 -0.23 1.84 12.83
N GLN A 495 0.18 2.44 13.92
CA GLN A 495 -0.60 3.44 14.65
C GLN A 495 0.09 4.80 14.55
N ILE A 496 -0.63 5.78 14.02
CA ILE A 496 -0.21 7.18 13.96
C ILE A 496 -0.85 7.88 15.15
N ASP A 497 -0.07 8.19 16.17
CA ASP A 497 -0.56 8.78 17.41
C ASP A 497 -0.82 10.27 17.27
N GLN A 498 0.03 10.95 16.52
CA GLN A 498 -0.08 12.37 16.22
C GLN A 498 0.31 12.61 14.76
N LEU A 499 -0.48 13.42 14.10
CA LEU A 499 -0.21 13.89 12.74
C LEU A 499 -0.64 15.35 12.67
N ASP A 500 0.31 16.22 12.44
CA ASP A 500 0.08 17.65 12.21
C ASP A 500 0.42 17.93 10.74
N GLY A 501 -0.51 18.51 10.04
CA GLY A 501 -0.38 18.86 8.63
C GLY A 501 -0.70 20.33 8.38
N LEU A 502 0.00 20.96 7.48
CA LEU A 502 -0.29 22.29 6.99
C LEU A 502 -0.50 22.25 5.48
N LEU A 503 -1.75 22.34 5.08
CA LEU A 503 -2.14 22.47 3.68
C LEU A 503 -2.03 23.94 3.26
N ALA A 504 -1.32 24.21 2.18
CA ALA A 504 -1.23 25.55 1.60
C ALA A 504 -2.60 26.03 1.08
N ASP A 505 -2.71 27.31 0.75
CA ASP A 505 -3.95 27.86 0.22
C ASP A 505 -4.45 27.06 -0.99
N VAL A 506 -5.73 26.67 -0.93
CA VAL A 506 -6.40 25.94 -2.01
C VAL A 506 -7.28 26.90 -2.78
N LYS A 507 -6.93 27.16 -4.04
CA LYS A 507 -7.74 27.94 -4.95
C LYS A 507 -8.45 27.01 -5.94
N LYS A 508 -9.79 26.99 -5.89
CA LYS A 508 -10.60 26.21 -6.82
C LYS A 508 -11.81 26.99 -7.29
N SER A 509 -11.91 27.24 -8.60
CA SER A 509 -12.96 28.07 -9.21
C SER A 509 -13.03 29.44 -8.52
N ALA A 510 -14.18 29.78 -7.98
CA ALA A 510 -14.47 31.06 -7.32
C ALA A 510 -14.25 31.02 -5.79
N MET A 511 -13.45 30.05 -5.27
CA MET A 511 -13.25 29.88 -3.83
C MET A 511 -11.76 29.74 -3.50
N VAL A 512 -11.37 30.28 -2.36
CA VAL A 512 -10.04 30.15 -1.76
C VAL A 512 -10.21 29.67 -0.34
N LEU A 513 -9.73 28.45 -0.06
CA LEU A 513 -9.58 27.94 1.30
C LEU A 513 -8.18 28.34 1.78
N GLU A 514 -8.10 29.11 2.86
CA GLU A 514 -6.84 29.55 3.43
C GLU A 514 -6.12 28.38 4.09
N LYS A 515 -4.82 28.58 4.39
CA LYS A 515 -3.95 27.58 5.02
C LYS A 515 -4.68 26.71 6.04
N THR A 516 -4.84 25.44 5.72
CA THR A 516 -5.63 24.52 6.53
C THR A 516 -4.72 23.63 7.37
N GLN A 517 -4.94 23.63 8.66
CA GLN A 517 -4.29 22.71 9.59
C GLN A 517 -5.02 21.38 9.64
N LEU A 518 -4.28 20.30 9.49
CA LEU A 518 -4.71 18.92 9.74
C LEU A 518 -4.17 18.49 11.08
N SER A 519 -4.98 17.89 11.92
CA SER A 519 -4.57 17.21 13.15
C SER A 519 -5.40 15.95 13.37
N LEU A 520 -4.96 15.08 14.27
CA LEU A 520 -5.74 13.90 14.65
C LEU A 520 -6.52 14.20 15.93
N ASN A 521 -7.77 13.77 15.94
CA ASN A 521 -8.60 13.76 17.15
C ASN A 521 -8.55 12.40 17.85
N LYS A 522 -8.34 11.32 17.05
CA LYS A 522 -7.99 9.98 17.52
C LYS A 522 -6.86 9.43 16.66
N PRO A 523 -5.98 8.58 17.23
CA PRO A 523 -4.93 7.92 16.48
C PRO A 523 -5.48 7.22 15.23
N ILE A 524 -4.75 7.31 14.13
CA ILE A 524 -5.04 6.53 12.93
C ILE A 524 -4.39 5.16 13.09
N LYS A 525 -5.17 4.11 12.88
CA LYS A 525 -4.73 2.71 12.87
C LYS A 525 -4.80 2.18 11.46
N PHE A 526 -3.69 1.69 10.96
CA PHE A 526 -3.58 1.06 9.64
C PHE A 526 -3.11 -0.39 9.80
N ASN A 527 -3.92 -1.32 9.30
CA ASN A 527 -3.55 -2.74 9.25
C ASN A 527 -2.90 -3.04 7.90
N THR A 528 -1.62 -3.43 7.92
CA THR A 528 -0.81 -3.67 6.72
C THR A 528 -1.17 -4.96 5.98
N GLU A 529 -1.74 -5.94 6.65
CA GLU A 529 -2.17 -7.21 6.06
C GLU A 529 -3.52 -7.04 5.33
N LYS A 530 -4.50 -6.44 6.01
CA LYS A 530 -5.86 -6.23 5.48
C LYS A 530 -6.01 -4.95 4.68
N TRP A 531 -5.01 -4.09 4.68
CA TRP A 531 -5.05 -2.76 4.05
C TRP A 531 -6.23 -1.91 4.53
N THR A 532 -6.57 -2.02 5.81
CA THR A 532 -7.67 -1.27 6.42
C THR A 532 -7.14 -0.12 7.26
N LEU A 533 -7.87 0.98 7.23
CA LEU A 533 -7.58 2.20 7.98
C LEU A 533 -8.76 2.55 8.87
N ASP A 534 -8.48 3.00 10.11
CA ASP A 534 -9.45 3.53 11.05
C ASP A 534 -8.85 4.72 11.81
N GLY A 535 -9.58 5.82 11.92
CA GLY A 535 -9.13 7.00 12.65
C GLY A 535 -10.05 8.20 12.53
N GLU A 536 -9.70 9.27 13.25
CA GLU A 536 -10.45 10.53 13.22
C GLU A 536 -9.52 11.71 12.98
N ALA A 537 -9.76 12.41 11.87
CA ALA A 537 -9.02 13.60 11.46
C ALA A 537 -9.82 14.88 11.71
N LYS A 538 -9.11 15.93 12.06
CA LYS A 538 -9.63 17.28 12.25
C LYS A 538 -8.90 18.23 11.31
N LEU A 539 -9.68 18.97 10.54
CA LEU A 539 -9.20 20.03 9.66
C LEU A 539 -9.68 21.39 10.18
N ARG A 540 -8.80 22.36 10.21
CA ARG A 540 -9.11 23.74 10.58
C ARG A 540 -8.53 24.70 9.58
N SER A 541 -9.34 25.60 9.06
CA SER A 541 -8.91 26.71 8.22
C SER A 541 -9.37 28.05 8.80
N PRO A 542 -8.53 29.10 8.78
CA PRO A 542 -8.91 30.43 9.23
C PRO A 542 -10.10 30.98 8.46
N ALA A 543 -10.13 30.78 7.14
CA ALA A 543 -11.24 31.23 6.34
C ALA A 543 -11.40 30.48 5.01
N LEU A 544 -12.64 30.43 4.55
CA LEU A 544 -13.04 30.14 3.18
C LEU A 544 -13.57 31.44 2.54
N ARG A 545 -12.87 31.93 1.53
CA ARG A 545 -13.23 33.14 0.80
C ARG A 545 -13.87 32.79 -0.53
N PHE A 546 -14.79 33.64 -0.97
CA PHE A 546 -15.44 33.57 -2.26
C PHE A 546 -15.09 34.81 -3.10
N ASP A 547 -14.86 34.63 -4.39
CA ASP A 547 -14.47 35.73 -5.31
C ASP A 547 -15.50 36.86 -5.37
N TYR A 548 -16.78 36.58 -5.08
CA TYR A 548 -17.83 37.57 -5.01
C TYR A 548 -17.82 38.41 -3.72
N GLY A 549 -16.96 38.07 -2.73
CA GLY A 549 -16.72 38.83 -1.52
C GLY A 549 -17.27 38.20 -0.23
N GLY A 550 -17.95 37.04 -0.31
CA GLY A 550 -18.34 36.31 0.89
C GLY A 550 -17.12 35.67 1.59
N LYS A 551 -17.18 35.54 2.93
CA LYS A 551 -16.09 34.99 3.74
C LYS A 551 -16.64 34.19 4.91
N LEU A 552 -16.31 32.92 5.01
CA LEU A 552 -16.58 32.12 6.18
C LEU A 552 -15.31 31.98 7.02
N THR A 553 -15.33 32.40 8.26
CA THR A 553 -14.21 32.33 9.19
C THR A 553 -14.29 31.09 10.06
N ASN A 554 -13.14 30.64 10.60
CA ASN A 554 -13.08 29.51 11.53
C ASN A 554 -13.78 28.26 11.00
N THR A 555 -13.37 27.80 9.80
CA THR A 555 -13.92 26.58 9.23
C THR A 555 -13.26 25.36 9.84
N GLU A 556 -14.07 24.39 10.26
CA GLU A 556 -13.62 23.16 10.90
C GLU A 556 -14.33 21.95 10.29
N ALA A 557 -13.59 20.87 10.07
CA ALA A 557 -14.13 19.57 9.72
C ALA A 557 -13.61 18.50 10.66
N MET A 558 -14.47 17.67 11.20
CA MET A 558 -14.12 16.46 11.96
C MET A 558 -14.63 15.27 11.18
N LEU A 559 -13.73 14.36 10.81
CA LEU A 559 -14.03 13.23 9.94
C LEU A 559 -13.53 11.94 10.58
N ASN A 560 -14.41 11.00 10.84
CA ASN A 560 -14.09 9.59 11.07
C ASN A 560 -13.88 8.93 9.72
N ILE A 561 -12.79 8.21 9.57
CA ILE A 561 -12.40 7.51 8.34
C ILE A 561 -12.19 6.05 8.71
N ASN A 562 -12.84 5.13 8.00
CA ASN A 562 -12.66 3.70 8.21
C ASN A 562 -12.90 2.91 6.92
N GLY A 563 -12.30 1.73 6.84
CA GLY A 563 -12.47 0.80 5.72
C GLY A 563 -11.17 0.39 5.06
N GLU A 564 -11.29 -0.30 3.93
CA GLU A 564 -10.17 -0.67 3.08
C GLU A 564 -9.65 0.56 2.31
N ILE A 565 -8.35 0.59 2.02
CA ILE A 565 -7.75 1.75 1.33
C ILE A 565 -8.40 1.97 -0.05
N GLU A 566 -8.82 0.92 -0.74
CA GLU A 566 -9.56 1.02 -2.00
C GLU A 566 -10.95 1.63 -1.81
N LYS A 567 -11.59 1.40 -0.67
CA LYS A 567 -12.92 1.89 -0.35
C LYS A 567 -13.02 2.39 1.09
N LEU A 568 -12.63 3.65 1.28
CA LEU A 568 -12.68 4.30 2.59
C LEU A 568 -14.03 4.98 2.81
N ASN A 569 -14.68 4.67 3.91
CA ASN A 569 -15.85 5.38 4.38
C ASN A 569 -15.42 6.59 5.20
N PHE A 570 -16.16 7.67 5.08
CA PHE A 570 -15.98 8.84 5.94
C PHE A 570 -17.32 9.35 6.43
N ASN A 571 -17.37 9.72 7.69
CA ASN A 571 -18.51 10.38 8.29
C ASN A 571 -18.03 11.44 9.28
N GLY A 572 -18.82 12.49 9.43
CA GLY A 572 -18.40 13.55 10.35
C GLY A 572 -19.27 14.78 10.30
N LYS A 573 -18.70 15.88 10.76
CA LYS A 573 -19.35 17.17 10.82
C LYS A 573 -18.43 18.28 10.31
N LEU A 574 -19.03 19.22 9.59
CA LEU A 574 -18.41 20.44 9.10
C LEU A 574 -19.04 21.62 9.82
N GLN A 575 -18.24 22.62 10.14
CA GLN A 575 -18.69 23.87 10.75
C GLN A 575 -17.90 25.04 10.15
N ALA A 576 -18.55 26.17 9.96
CA ALA A 576 -17.92 27.37 9.46
C ALA A 576 -18.47 28.60 10.20
N GLY A 577 -17.73 29.11 11.18
CA GLY A 577 -18.24 30.12 12.10
C GLY A 577 -19.49 29.63 12.84
N LYS A 578 -20.59 30.33 12.64
CA LYS A 578 -21.90 29.96 13.22
C LYS A 578 -22.69 28.95 12.35
N ILE A 579 -22.26 28.70 11.11
CA ILE A 579 -22.91 27.76 10.20
C ILE A 579 -22.53 26.33 10.60
N GLY A 580 -23.48 25.51 10.89
CA GLY A 580 -23.30 24.11 11.24
C GLY A 580 -23.96 23.67 12.54
N PRO A 581 -23.82 22.40 12.90
CA PRO A 581 -23.09 21.36 12.21
C PRO A 581 -23.77 20.90 10.90
N ILE A 582 -22.95 20.75 9.85
CA ILE A 582 -23.34 20.09 8.60
C ILE A 582 -22.79 18.67 8.68
N PHE A 583 -23.64 17.68 8.65
CA PHE A 583 -23.23 16.27 8.70
C PHE A 583 -22.84 15.79 7.31
N VAL A 584 -21.70 15.14 7.23
CA VAL A 584 -21.19 14.48 6.02
C VAL A 584 -21.13 12.98 6.25
N ASN A 585 -21.54 12.21 5.25
CA ASN A 585 -21.41 10.76 5.20
C ASN A 585 -21.15 10.36 3.75
N GLY A 586 -20.16 9.53 3.53
CA GLY A 586 -19.80 9.11 2.19
C GLY A 586 -18.68 8.09 2.18
N HIS A 587 -18.19 7.81 0.97
CA HIS A 587 -17.05 6.95 0.77
C HIS A 587 -16.16 7.50 -0.34
N ARG A 588 -14.91 7.16 -0.24
CA ARG A 588 -13.91 7.32 -1.29
C ARG A 588 -13.68 5.95 -1.93
N GLU A 589 -13.69 5.87 -3.24
CA GLU A 589 -13.41 4.67 -4.01
C GLU A 589 -12.23 4.92 -4.95
N LEU A 590 -11.28 3.98 -4.95
CA LEU A 590 -10.11 3.99 -5.81
C LEU A 590 -10.23 2.81 -6.77
N THR A 591 -10.30 3.08 -8.07
CA THR A 591 -10.33 2.04 -9.10
C THR A 591 -9.01 1.95 -9.83
N GLU A 592 -8.50 0.75 -10.00
CA GLU A 592 -7.25 0.50 -10.75
C GLU A 592 -7.33 1.02 -12.20
N GLN A 593 -8.53 0.94 -12.80
CA GLN A 593 -8.76 1.37 -14.17
C GLN A 593 -8.62 2.87 -14.38
N THR A 594 -9.00 3.69 -13.41
CA THR A 594 -8.99 5.15 -13.52
C THR A 594 -7.78 5.79 -12.85
N GLN A 595 -7.08 5.07 -11.97
CA GLN A 595 -5.99 5.58 -11.13
C GLN A 595 -6.34 6.92 -10.44
N SER A 596 -7.62 7.12 -10.15
CA SER A 596 -8.14 8.33 -9.54
C SER A 596 -9.11 8.00 -8.43
N SER A 597 -9.08 8.80 -7.37
CA SER A 597 -10.02 8.68 -6.27
C SER A 597 -11.35 9.32 -6.61
N LEU A 598 -12.42 8.56 -6.46
CA LEU A 598 -13.79 9.04 -6.59
C LEU A 598 -14.44 9.16 -5.20
N PHE A 599 -15.04 10.30 -4.96
CA PHE A 599 -15.74 10.57 -3.72
C PHE A 599 -17.25 10.60 -3.96
N HIS A 600 -17.99 9.87 -3.17
CA HIS A 600 -19.44 9.87 -3.14
C HIS A 600 -19.92 10.16 -1.73
N GLY A 601 -20.92 11.03 -1.59
CA GLY A 601 -21.38 11.33 -0.24
C GLY A 601 -22.64 12.14 -0.20
N LYS A 602 -23.08 12.34 1.03
CA LYS A 602 -24.26 13.12 1.38
C LYS A 602 -23.89 14.16 2.45
N LEU A 603 -24.27 15.40 2.20
CA LEU A 603 -24.28 16.47 3.18
C LEU A 603 -25.70 16.65 3.68
N THR A 604 -25.86 16.88 4.98
CA THR A 604 -27.17 17.14 5.59
C THR A 604 -27.00 18.17 6.70
N TRP A 605 -27.77 19.22 6.64
CA TRP A 605 -27.87 20.18 7.73
C TRP A 605 -29.32 20.39 8.15
N LYS A 606 -29.53 20.38 9.45
CA LYS A 606 -30.81 20.66 10.05
C LYS A 606 -31.12 22.14 9.88
N ALA A 607 -32.38 22.51 10.18
CA ALA A 607 -32.79 23.90 10.17
C ALA A 607 -31.90 24.75 11.10
N GLN A 608 -31.31 25.79 10.53
CA GLN A 608 -30.44 26.76 11.20
C GLN A 608 -31.02 28.15 11.00
N PRO A 609 -30.83 29.09 11.94
CA PRO A 609 -31.19 30.49 11.74
C PRO A 609 -30.56 31.04 10.47
N ALA A 610 -31.30 31.80 9.68
CA ALA A 610 -30.81 32.30 8.39
C ALA A 610 -29.70 33.35 8.55
N ASP A 611 -29.68 34.09 9.64
CA ASP A 611 -28.67 35.13 9.98
C ASP A 611 -27.25 34.55 10.08
N VAL A 612 -27.09 33.27 10.45
CA VAL A 612 -25.75 32.62 10.48
C VAL A 612 -25.09 32.61 9.09
N PHE A 613 -25.84 32.73 8.01
CA PHE A 613 -25.37 32.81 6.63
C PHE A 613 -24.99 34.22 6.17
N GLN A 614 -25.14 35.24 7.02
CA GLN A 614 -24.77 36.62 6.72
C GLN A 614 -23.33 36.78 6.16
N PRO A 615 -22.29 36.02 6.63
CA PRO A 615 -20.96 36.13 6.08
C PRO A 615 -20.82 35.69 4.62
N LEU A 616 -21.80 35.00 4.05
CA LEU A 616 -21.87 34.67 2.63
C LEU A 616 -22.35 35.86 1.76
N ILE A 617 -22.97 36.85 2.35
CA ILE A 617 -23.39 38.05 1.66
C ILE A 617 -22.16 38.96 1.52
N PRO A 618 -21.84 39.47 0.31
CA PRO A 618 -20.71 40.38 0.13
C PRO A 618 -20.87 41.67 0.95
N GLU A 619 -19.81 42.13 1.64
CA GLU A 619 -19.81 43.36 2.41
C GLU A 619 -20.20 44.62 1.58
N ARG A 620 -19.96 44.58 0.27
CA ARG A 620 -20.35 45.68 -0.65
C ARG A 620 -21.88 45.76 -0.89
N THR A 621 -22.64 44.72 -0.51
CA THR A 621 -24.10 44.76 -0.55
C THR A 621 -24.58 45.18 0.83
N ASP A 622 -25.61 46.03 0.83
CA ASP A 622 -26.24 46.51 2.04
C ASP A 622 -27.32 45.56 2.61
N TRP A 623 -27.20 44.26 2.26
CA TRP A 623 -28.20 43.27 2.63
C TRP A 623 -27.86 42.65 4.01
N VAL A 624 -28.84 42.74 4.92
CA VAL A 624 -28.76 42.16 6.26
C VAL A 624 -29.85 41.11 6.43
N ILE A 625 -29.45 39.86 6.71
CA ILE A 625 -30.40 38.77 7.00
C ILE A 625 -30.95 38.98 8.42
N LYS A 626 -32.25 39.21 8.56
CA LYS A 626 -32.92 39.47 9.85
C LYS A 626 -33.40 38.18 10.53
N ASN A 627 -34.07 37.32 9.80
CA ASN A 627 -34.76 36.15 10.33
C ASN A 627 -34.88 35.04 9.27
N GLY A 628 -35.47 33.94 9.68
CA GLY A 628 -35.72 32.77 8.86
C GLY A 628 -34.93 31.56 9.29
N THR A 629 -35.18 30.44 8.63
CA THR A 629 -34.42 29.19 8.81
C THR A 629 -34.03 28.61 7.47
N VAL A 630 -32.83 28.07 7.43
CA VAL A 630 -32.26 27.40 6.26
C VAL A 630 -31.95 25.95 6.63
N SER A 631 -32.40 25.02 5.82
CA SER A 631 -32.11 23.58 5.95
C SER A 631 -31.83 22.98 4.58
N GLY A 632 -31.19 21.81 4.54
CA GLY A 632 -30.96 21.15 3.27
C GLY A 632 -30.21 19.85 3.35
N ASN A 633 -30.08 19.25 2.18
CA ASN A 633 -29.25 18.08 1.94
C ASN A 633 -28.69 18.12 0.52
N THR A 634 -27.57 17.46 0.34
CA THR A 634 -26.86 17.37 -0.94
C THR A 634 -26.25 16.01 -1.07
N LEU A 635 -26.50 15.30 -2.15
CA LEU A 635 -25.72 14.18 -2.61
C LEU A 635 -24.64 14.73 -3.55
N PHE A 636 -23.43 14.30 -3.39
CA PHE A 636 -22.33 14.70 -4.26
C PHE A 636 -21.51 13.51 -4.74
N SER A 637 -20.90 13.65 -5.91
CA SER A 637 -19.91 12.74 -6.44
C SER A 637 -18.89 13.50 -7.25
N THR A 638 -17.63 13.07 -7.16
CA THR A 638 -16.54 13.59 -8.02
C THR A 638 -16.48 12.80 -9.32
N LYS A 639 -15.92 13.39 -10.36
CA LYS A 639 -15.66 12.76 -11.65
C LYS A 639 -14.18 12.43 -11.79
N PRO A 640 -13.82 11.39 -12.56
CA PRO A 640 -12.42 11.07 -12.86
C PRO A 640 -11.64 12.24 -13.46
N THR A 641 -12.33 13.09 -14.22
CA THR A 641 -11.78 14.30 -14.87
C THR A 641 -11.65 15.51 -13.95
N GLY A 642 -11.94 15.34 -12.63
CA GLY A 642 -11.83 16.39 -11.63
C GLY A 642 -13.06 17.30 -11.47
N GLY A 643 -14.19 16.97 -12.09
CA GLY A 643 -15.45 17.68 -11.92
C GLY A 643 -16.29 17.17 -10.74
N ILE A 644 -17.36 17.89 -10.40
CA ILE A 644 -18.30 17.56 -9.33
C ILE A 644 -19.72 17.49 -9.88
N ASN A 645 -20.42 16.42 -9.52
CA ASN A 645 -21.88 16.34 -9.62
C ASN A 645 -22.47 16.49 -8.22
N ALA A 646 -23.49 17.30 -8.07
CA ALA A 646 -24.25 17.37 -6.83
C ALA A 646 -25.75 17.48 -7.12
N SER A 647 -26.53 16.91 -6.26
CA SER A 647 -28.00 17.04 -6.32
C SER A 647 -28.55 17.05 -4.91
N GLY A 648 -29.58 17.86 -4.72
CA GLY A 648 -30.16 18.00 -3.39
C GLY A 648 -31.28 19.00 -3.34
N GLN A 649 -31.56 19.45 -2.14
CA GLN A 649 -32.53 20.52 -1.92
C GLN A 649 -32.08 21.47 -0.82
N ILE A 650 -32.36 22.74 -1.00
CA ILE A 650 -32.24 23.78 0.02
C ILE A 650 -33.61 24.32 0.29
N SER A 651 -33.97 24.48 1.56
CA SER A 651 -35.27 25.04 1.99
C SER A 651 -35.03 26.26 2.86
N ILE A 652 -35.68 27.35 2.49
CA ILE A 652 -35.75 28.57 3.29
C ILE A 652 -37.18 28.72 3.77
N LYS A 653 -37.39 29.03 5.06
CA LYS A 653 -38.71 29.31 5.65
C LYS A 653 -38.63 30.61 6.42
N ASN A 654 -39.63 31.45 6.19
CA ASN A 654 -39.82 32.74 6.84
C ASN A 654 -38.58 33.63 6.82
N GLY A 655 -37.89 33.66 5.64
CA GLY A 655 -36.67 34.45 5.46
C GLY A 655 -36.97 35.94 5.45
N GLY A 656 -36.11 36.74 6.11
CA GLY A 656 -36.18 38.20 6.10
C GLY A 656 -34.87 38.83 5.75
N ILE A 657 -34.86 39.81 4.87
CA ILE A 657 -33.68 40.57 4.44
C ILE A 657 -33.99 42.05 4.56
N SER A 658 -33.14 42.83 5.23
CA SER A 658 -33.14 44.27 5.25
C SER A 658 -32.09 44.81 4.31
N MET A 659 -32.38 45.89 3.66
CA MET A 659 -31.53 46.60 2.71
C MET A 659 -31.66 48.12 3.00
N SER A 660 -30.68 48.91 2.55
CA SER A 660 -30.74 50.39 2.68
C SER A 660 -32.03 51.00 2.05
N LYS A 661 -32.62 50.36 1.07
CA LYS A 661 -33.78 50.84 0.32
C LYS A 661 -35.09 50.13 0.69
N GLY A 662 -35.10 49.29 1.73
CA GLY A 662 -36.27 48.59 2.14
C GLY A 662 -36.03 47.22 2.71
N GLU A 663 -37.06 46.38 2.75
CA GLU A 663 -37.00 45.06 3.34
C GLU A 663 -37.80 44.03 2.55
N ILE A 664 -37.39 42.78 2.68
CA ILE A 664 -38.09 41.60 2.15
C ILE A 664 -38.44 40.70 3.31
N ASN A 665 -39.68 40.33 3.47
CA ASN A 665 -40.14 39.51 4.58
C ASN A 665 -40.92 38.27 4.11
N GLY A 666 -40.77 37.19 4.86
CA GLY A 666 -41.53 35.96 4.63
C GLY A 666 -41.09 35.23 3.35
N ILE A 667 -39.82 35.19 3.05
CA ILE A 667 -39.27 34.40 1.93
C ILE A 667 -39.41 32.91 2.26
N GLU A 668 -40.12 32.19 1.42
CA GLU A 668 -40.31 30.75 1.56
C GLU A 668 -40.16 30.02 0.23
N PHE A 669 -39.25 29.06 0.16
CA PHE A 669 -39.15 28.15 -0.95
C PHE A 669 -38.38 26.90 -0.60
N THR A 670 -38.52 25.84 -1.40
CA THR A 670 -37.65 24.67 -1.42
C THR A 670 -37.11 24.53 -2.84
N LEU A 671 -35.76 24.57 -2.93
CA LEU A 671 -35.02 24.52 -4.19
C LEU A 671 -34.42 23.12 -4.34
N PRO A 672 -35.05 22.17 -5.04
CA PRO A 672 -34.38 20.98 -5.54
C PRO A 672 -33.49 21.36 -6.71
N TYR A 673 -32.25 20.95 -6.66
CA TYR A 673 -31.25 21.31 -7.67
C TYR A 673 -30.37 20.13 -8.11
N GLN A 674 -29.80 20.28 -9.26
CA GLN A 674 -28.72 19.44 -9.81
C GLN A 674 -27.59 20.37 -10.27
N LEU A 675 -26.40 20.14 -9.72
CA LEU A 675 -25.17 20.81 -10.10
C LEU A 675 -24.32 19.85 -10.93
N ASN A 676 -23.86 20.31 -12.07
CA ASN A 676 -22.88 19.62 -12.90
C ASN A 676 -21.74 20.60 -13.15
N ASP A 677 -20.61 20.39 -12.45
CA ASP A 677 -19.48 21.29 -12.39
C ASP A 677 -19.86 22.72 -11.93
N THR A 678 -20.03 23.63 -12.85
CA THR A 678 -20.39 25.03 -12.56
C THR A 678 -21.84 25.36 -12.92
N GLN A 679 -22.56 24.42 -13.52
CA GLN A 679 -23.92 24.65 -13.98
C GLN A 679 -24.97 24.07 -13.04
N LEU A 680 -25.72 24.95 -12.43
CA LEU A 680 -26.89 24.62 -11.60
C LEU A 680 -28.13 24.48 -12.48
N LYS A 681 -28.88 23.43 -12.30
CA LYS A 681 -30.17 23.14 -12.93
C LYS A 681 -31.21 22.88 -11.85
N PHE A 682 -32.40 23.47 -12.00
CA PHE A 682 -33.46 23.34 -11.02
C PHE A 682 -34.87 23.42 -11.67
N GLY A 683 -35.88 22.89 -10.99
CA GLY A 683 -37.26 22.98 -11.36
C GLY A 683 -37.69 22.28 -12.67
N ARG A 684 -36.91 21.25 -13.17
CA ARG A 684 -37.20 20.60 -14.45
C ARG A 684 -38.49 19.80 -14.46
N ASN A 685 -38.73 19.00 -13.42
CA ASN A 685 -39.89 18.11 -13.35
C ASN A 685 -41.10 18.80 -12.69
N LYS A 686 -40.83 19.72 -11.77
CA LYS A 686 -41.82 20.58 -11.10
C LYS A 686 -41.18 21.93 -10.84
N PRO A 687 -41.74 23.01 -11.35
CA PRO A 687 -41.24 24.36 -11.06
C PRO A 687 -41.21 24.61 -9.54
N ILE A 688 -40.23 25.40 -9.12
CA ILE A 688 -40.05 25.76 -7.72
C ILE A 688 -40.97 26.91 -7.41
N ALA A 689 -41.89 26.69 -6.49
CA ALA A 689 -42.74 27.76 -5.95
C ALA A 689 -41.92 28.59 -4.94
N VAL A 690 -41.75 29.86 -5.24
CA VAL A 690 -41.16 30.87 -4.35
C VAL A 690 -42.27 31.76 -3.88
N ASN A 691 -42.45 31.86 -2.58
CA ASN A 691 -43.42 32.72 -1.91
C ASN A 691 -42.66 33.80 -1.13
N ILE A 692 -43.09 35.05 -1.22
CA ILE A 692 -42.59 36.15 -0.41
C ILE A 692 -43.83 36.90 0.12
N ASN A 693 -43.87 37.11 1.43
CA ASN A 693 -45.02 37.75 2.03
C ASN A 693 -45.10 39.23 1.68
N GLU A 694 -43.96 39.92 1.82
CA GLU A 694 -43.89 41.36 1.56
C GLU A 694 -42.51 41.78 1.08
N VAL A 695 -42.50 42.66 0.11
CA VAL A 695 -41.33 43.42 -0.33
C VAL A 695 -41.69 44.90 -0.19
N ASN A 696 -41.01 45.60 0.69
CA ASN A 696 -41.19 47.01 0.88
C ASN A 696 -39.94 47.80 0.43
N LEU A 697 -40.02 48.44 -0.71
CA LEU A 697 -38.99 49.29 -1.30
C LEU A 697 -39.52 50.71 -1.45
N GLY A 698 -40.31 51.18 -0.48
CA GLY A 698 -41.08 52.42 -0.55
C GLY A 698 -42.52 52.22 -1.03
N LEU A 699 -42.79 51.09 -1.67
CA LEU A 699 -44.11 50.61 -2.02
C LEU A 699 -44.26 49.16 -1.52
N PRO A 700 -45.28 48.88 -0.69
CA PRO A 700 -45.50 47.52 -0.19
C PRO A 700 -46.06 46.64 -1.31
N ILE A 701 -45.30 45.67 -1.71
CA ILE A 701 -45.69 44.59 -2.62
C ILE A 701 -45.93 43.33 -1.78
N ARG A 702 -47.12 42.75 -1.85
CA ARG A 702 -47.47 41.62 -0.95
C ARG A 702 -47.84 40.38 -1.72
N HIS A 703 -47.76 39.23 -1.01
CA HIS A 703 -48.16 37.91 -1.49
C HIS A 703 -47.53 37.53 -2.87
N ILE A 704 -46.25 37.80 -2.99
CA ILE A 704 -45.53 37.49 -4.23
C ILE A 704 -45.39 35.99 -4.33
N ARG A 705 -45.84 35.42 -5.44
CA ARG A 705 -45.70 33.99 -5.77
C ARG A 705 -45.15 33.86 -7.17
N VAL A 706 -44.15 33.05 -7.34
CA VAL A 706 -43.54 32.78 -8.64
C VAL A 706 -43.03 31.37 -8.75
N ASN A 707 -43.23 30.76 -9.89
CA ASN A 707 -42.68 29.44 -10.22
C ASN A 707 -41.39 29.62 -11.02
N VAL A 708 -40.29 29.10 -10.50
CA VAL A 708 -38.95 29.26 -11.07
C VAL A 708 -38.40 27.93 -11.55
N SER A 709 -37.84 27.91 -12.73
CA SER A 709 -37.15 26.72 -13.28
C SER A 709 -36.07 27.11 -14.27
N GLY A 710 -35.10 26.23 -14.50
CA GLY A 710 -34.10 26.49 -15.54
C GLY A 710 -32.67 26.23 -15.08
N TYR A 711 -31.76 27.08 -15.52
CA TYR A 711 -30.34 26.95 -15.31
C TYR A 711 -29.70 28.24 -14.77
N TYR A 712 -28.62 28.06 -14.01
CA TYR A 712 -27.75 29.15 -13.60
C TYR A 712 -26.27 28.71 -13.70
N PRO A 713 -25.37 29.47 -14.32
CA PRO A 713 -25.67 30.63 -15.16
C PRO A 713 -26.59 30.28 -16.33
N TYR A 714 -27.44 31.25 -16.70
CA TYR A 714 -28.39 31.06 -17.79
C TYR A 714 -27.80 31.53 -19.15
N SER A 715 -28.29 30.94 -20.23
CA SER A 715 -27.95 31.28 -21.61
C SER A 715 -29.17 31.08 -22.52
N GLN A 716 -29.06 31.45 -23.80
CA GLN A 716 -30.16 31.23 -24.77
C GLN A 716 -30.60 29.76 -24.86
N ASN A 717 -29.62 28.82 -24.82
CA ASN A 717 -29.92 27.40 -24.89
C ASN A 717 -30.27 26.79 -23.53
N LYS A 718 -30.03 27.52 -22.45
CA LYS A 718 -30.23 27.11 -21.07
C LYS A 718 -30.87 28.25 -20.28
N PRO A 719 -32.15 28.58 -20.55
CA PRO A 719 -32.79 29.73 -19.94
C PRO A 719 -33.17 29.52 -18.47
N LEU A 720 -33.29 30.63 -17.77
CA LEU A 720 -33.98 30.73 -16.47
C LEU A 720 -35.39 31.21 -16.75
N ASN A 721 -36.38 30.44 -16.31
CA ASN A 721 -37.79 30.71 -16.52
C ASN A 721 -38.51 31.05 -15.22
N LEU A 722 -39.25 32.15 -15.22
CA LEU A 722 -40.16 32.54 -14.18
C LEU A 722 -41.59 32.45 -14.78
N ASN A 723 -42.48 31.72 -14.15
CA ASN A 723 -43.82 31.48 -14.65
C ASN A 723 -44.82 31.75 -13.54
N LYS A 724 -46.00 32.19 -13.90
CA LYS A 724 -47.13 32.47 -13.01
C LYS A 724 -46.74 33.36 -11.83
N LEU A 725 -46.01 34.44 -12.14
CA LEU A 725 -45.71 35.43 -11.15
C LEU A 725 -47.03 36.18 -10.84
N THR A 726 -47.37 36.20 -9.58
CA THR A 726 -48.47 37.00 -9.06
C THR A 726 -48.02 37.78 -7.85
N MET A 727 -48.52 39.01 -7.71
CA MET A 727 -48.26 39.85 -6.54
C MET A 727 -49.38 40.87 -6.36
N ASN A 728 -49.60 41.30 -5.12
CA ASN A 728 -50.54 42.36 -4.80
C ASN A 728 -49.82 43.72 -4.73
N LEU A 729 -50.31 44.67 -5.48
CA LEU A 729 -49.73 46.00 -5.65
C LEU A 729 -50.83 47.02 -5.81
N LEU A 730 -50.75 48.18 -5.12
CA LEU A 730 -51.70 49.27 -5.27
C LEU A 730 -53.16 48.84 -5.14
N ASP A 731 -53.43 48.00 -4.16
CA ASP A 731 -54.70 47.35 -3.87
C ASP A 731 -55.30 46.49 -5.02
N GLY A 732 -54.47 46.21 -6.04
CA GLY A 732 -54.80 45.33 -7.14
C GLY A 732 -53.81 44.14 -7.22
N GLU A 733 -53.83 43.47 -8.37
CA GLU A 733 -53.01 42.31 -8.65
C GLU A 733 -52.15 42.54 -9.92
N LEU A 734 -50.90 42.17 -9.82
CA LEU A 734 -49.97 42.08 -10.97
C LEU A 734 -49.74 40.62 -11.30
N LYS A 735 -49.88 40.27 -12.55
CA LYS A 735 -49.66 38.93 -13.11
C LYS A 735 -48.62 38.95 -14.22
N VAL A 736 -47.75 37.96 -14.24
CA VAL A 736 -46.86 37.67 -15.38
C VAL A 736 -46.93 36.17 -15.65
N GLU A 737 -47.49 35.81 -16.79
CA GLU A 737 -47.66 34.38 -17.12
C GLU A 737 -46.28 33.70 -17.34
N SER A 738 -45.40 34.36 -18.04
CA SER A 738 -44.06 33.81 -18.30
C SER A 738 -43.04 34.90 -18.57
N PHE A 739 -41.84 34.69 -18.01
CA PHE A 739 -40.67 35.53 -18.20
C PHE A 739 -39.42 34.68 -18.24
N ALA A 740 -38.66 34.76 -19.30
CA ALA A 740 -37.41 33.96 -19.46
C ALA A 740 -36.18 34.86 -19.55
N LEU A 741 -35.09 34.41 -18.97
CA LEU A 741 -33.75 35.03 -19.11
C LEU A 741 -32.76 34.07 -19.84
N PRO A 742 -31.98 34.55 -20.83
CA PRO A 742 -32.06 35.88 -21.40
C PRO A 742 -33.38 36.11 -22.15
N GLN A 743 -33.89 37.31 -22.09
CA GLN A 743 -35.16 37.66 -22.65
C GLN A 743 -35.05 37.82 -24.21
N LEU A 744 -35.86 37.06 -24.94
CA LEU A 744 -35.97 37.12 -26.38
C LEU A 744 -37.31 37.68 -26.87
N LYS A 745 -38.28 37.80 -25.97
CA LYS A 745 -39.61 38.34 -26.22
C LYS A 745 -40.05 39.20 -25.01
N PRO A 746 -40.94 40.18 -25.22
CA PRO A 746 -41.47 40.94 -24.09
C PRO A 746 -42.25 40.00 -23.12
N ALA A 747 -42.09 40.25 -21.83
CA ALA A 747 -42.96 39.69 -20.81
C ALA A 747 -44.16 40.62 -20.62
N TYR A 748 -45.35 40.05 -20.56
CA TYR A 748 -46.51 40.90 -20.37
C TYR A 748 -46.83 41.01 -18.88
N LEU A 749 -46.71 42.26 -18.33
CA LEU A 749 -47.17 42.58 -17.00
C LEU A 749 -48.67 42.91 -17.08
N GLU A 750 -49.50 42.10 -16.53
CA GLU A 750 -50.94 42.31 -16.50
C GLU A 750 -51.35 42.84 -15.09
N LEU A 751 -51.75 44.10 -15.04
CA LEU A 751 -52.22 44.74 -13.85
C LEU A 751 -53.77 44.68 -13.84
N GLU A 752 -54.36 44.17 -12.75
CA GLU A 752 -55.83 44.07 -12.61
C GLU A 752 -56.26 44.68 -11.29
N HIS A 753 -57.37 45.32 -11.35
CA HIS A 753 -58.03 45.95 -10.18
C HIS A 753 -57.23 47.02 -9.45
N ILE A 754 -56.28 47.68 -10.14
CA ILE A 754 -55.41 48.71 -9.54
C ILE A 754 -56.30 49.93 -9.18
N ARG A 755 -56.28 50.34 -7.94
CA ARG A 755 -56.99 51.51 -7.53
C ARG A 755 -56.30 52.80 -7.90
N PHE A 756 -57.00 53.72 -8.52
CA PHE A 756 -56.37 55.00 -8.87
C PHE A 756 -55.96 55.79 -7.63
N GLU A 757 -56.81 55.71 -6.56
CA GLU A 757 -56.50 56.31 -5.25
C GLU A 757 -55.12 55.85 -4.74
N SER A 758 -54.83 54.57 -4.81
CA SER A 758 -53.56 54.01 -4.33
C SER A 758 -52.39 54.47 -5.19
N ILE A 759 -52.58 54.69 -6.48
CA ILE A 759 -51.53 55.29 -7.36
C ILE A 759 -51.27 56.74 -6.94
N LEU A 760 -52.35 57.55 -6.72
CA LEU A 760 -52.20 58.94 -6.34
C LEU A 760 -51.61 59.10 -4.92
N GLU A 761 -51.97 58.23 -4.01
CA GLU A 761 -51.40 58.19 -2.66
C GLU A 761 -49.89 57.94 -2.67
N VAL A 762 -49.47 56.95 -3.42
CA VAL A 762 -48.06 56.65 -3.61
C VAL A 762 -47.32 57.77 -4.30
N ALA A 763 -47.97 58.44 -5.31
CA ALA A 763 -47.37 59.56 -6.02
C ALA A 763 -47.49 60.86 -5.21
N GLN A 764 -48.03 60.83 -4.00
CA GLN A 764 -48.29 62.01 -3.10
C GLN A 764 -49.14 63.09 -3.72
N TYR A 765 -50.01 62.78 -4.66
CA TYR A 765 -50.91 63.72 -5.28
C TYR A 765 -52.25 63.80 -4.43
N GLN A 766 -52.12 64.37 -3.26
CA GLN A 766 -53.21 64.47 -2.31
C GLN A 766 -54.40 65.45 -2.74
N GLN A 767 -54.09 66.22 -3.75
CA GLN A 767 -54.99 67.30 -4.24
C GLN A 767 -55.95 66.85 -5.35
N ILE A 768 -55.80 65.61 -5.81
CA ILE A 768 -56.60 64.94 -6.84
C ILE A 768 -57.30 63.71 -6.22
N ASP A 769 -58.58 63.68 -6.20
CA ASP A 769 -59.35 62.53 -5.77
C ASP A 769 -59.89 61.82 -7.03
N LEU A 770 -59.14 60.82 -7.53
CA LEU A 770 -59.55 59.98 -8.66
C LEU A 770 -59.90 58.58 -8.12
N ARG A 771 -61.18 58.26 -8.17
CA ARG A 771 -61.70 56.99 -7.67
C ARG A 771 -62.14 56.09 -8.80
N GLY A 772 -61.66 54.86 -8.71
CA GLY A 772 -61.97 53.84 -9.69
C GLY A 772 -60.86 52.80 -9.78
N ARG A 773 -60.99 51.84 -10.70
CA ARG A 773 -60.00 50.76 -10.93
C ARG A 773 -59.51 50.78 -12.35
N ALA A 774 -58.23 50.48 -12.50
CA ALA A 774 -57.56 50.35 -13.79
C ALA A 774 -57.09 48.92 -13.99
N ARG A 775 -56.98 48.61 -15.26
CA ARG A 775 -56.28 47.43 -15.77
C ARG A 775 -55.23 47.90 -16.74
N ALA A 776 -54.07 47.24 -16.73
CA ALA A 776 -53.01 47.54 -17.70
C ALA A 776 -52.35 46.26 -18.23
N ARG A 777 -51.90 46.32 -19.47
CA ARG A 777 -51.10 45.27 -20.10
C ARG A 777 -49.81 45.91 -20.64
N LEU A 778 -48.70 45.59 -20.00
CA LEU A 778 -47.46 46.28 -20.24
C LEU A 778 -46.42 45.28 -20.80
N PRO A 779 -46.01 45.44 -22.09
CA PRO A 779 -44.90 44.66 -22.67
C PRO A 779 -43.59 45.07 -22.02
N PHE A 780 -43.09 44.24 -21.09
CA PHE A 780 -41.91 44.53 -20.27
C PHE A 780 -40.63 43.92 -20.85
N TRP A 781 -39.56 44.69 -20.85
CA TRP A 781 -38.23 44.31 -21.27
C TRP A 781 -37.22 44.63 -20.16
N LEU A 782 -36.55 43.64 -19.61
CA LEU A 782 -35.42 43.85 -18.69
C LEU A 782 -34.16 44.28 -19.45
N ASN A 783 -33.87 43.59 -20.54
CA ASN A 783 -32.72 43.83 -21.42
C ASN A 783 -33.14 43.69 -22.89
N GLY A 784 -32.34 44.19 -23.82
CA GLY A 784 -32.51 43.96 -25.26
C GLY A 784 -33.50 44.89 -25.96
N SER A 785 -34.04 45.92 -25.26
CA SER A 785 -34.92 46.94 -25.80
C SER A 785 -34.50 48.33 -25.29
N PRO A 786 -34.75 49.43 -26.00
CA PRO A 786 -34.52 50.80 -25.52
C PRO A 786 -35.42 51.23 -24.37
N CYS A 787 -36.51 50.55 -24.13
CA CYS A 787 -37.48 50.85 -23.08
C CYS A 787 -37.70 49.67 -22.12
N TYR A 788 -38.04 49.90 -20.88
CA TYR A 788 -38.55 48.88 -19.96
C TYR A 788 -39.96 48.47 -20.35
N VAL A 789 -40.82 49.44 -20.67
CA VAL A 789 -42.15 49.19 -21.23
C VAL A 789 -42.26 49.97 -22.52
N CYS A 790 -42.57 49.31 -23.62
CA CYS A 790 -42.76 49.92 -24.91
C CYS A 790 -44.22 49.62 -25.37
N ASP A 791 -44.98 50.66 -25.67
CA ASP A 791 -46.35 50.57 -26.15
C ASP A 791 -47.27 49.81 -25.21
N GLY A 792 -47.17 50.09 -23.91
CA GLY A 792 -48.06 49.54 -22.87
C GLY A 792 -49.45 50.12 -22.98
N GLU A 793 -50.44 49.35 -22.60
CA GLU A 793 -51.85 49.80 -22.64
C GLU A 793 -52.40 49.79 -21.20
N LEU A 794 -53.17 50.89 -20.87
CA LEU A 794 -53.88 51.03 -19.64
C LEU A 794 -55.31 51.49 -19.94
N TRP A 795 -56.27 50.87 -19.26
CA TRP A 795 -57.67 51.21 -19.34
C TRP A 795 -58.37 51.06 -18.01
N GLN A 796 -59.48 51.81 -17.82
CA GLN A 796 -60.28 51.61 -16.63
C GLN A 796 -61.20 50.39 -16.72
N GLU A 797 -61.54 49.82 -15.59
CA GLU A 797 -62.47 48.64 -15.49
C GLU A 797 -63.92 49.04 -15.35
N SER A 798 -64.20 50.20 -14.76
CA SER A 798 -65.50 50.76 -14.52
C SER A 798 -65.47 52.27 -14.57
N PRO A 799 -66.61 52.99 -14.73
CA PRO A 799 -66.57 54.44 -14.67
C PRO A 799 -65.90 54.94 -13.41
N SER A 800 -65.06 55.92 -13.55
CA SER A 800 -64.27 56.50 -12.46
C SER A 800 -64.65 57.94 -12.19
N THR A 801 -64.55 58.39 -10.93
CA THR A 801 -64.87 59.75 -10.54
C THR A 801 -63.60 60.53 -10.28
N LEU A 802 -63.46 61.72 -10.90
CA LEU A 802 -62.43 62.65 -10.72
C LEU A 802 -62.96 63.93 -9.97
N LYS A 803 -62.26 64.21 -8.84
CA LYS A 803 -62.47 65.49 -8.12
C LYS A 803 -61.16 66.18 -7.86
N ILE A 804 -61.05 67.44 -8.11
CA ILE A 804 -59.90 68.26 -7.87
C ILE A 804 -60.08 69.01 -6.57
N SER A 805 -59.09 69.17 -5.72
CA SER A 805 -59.21 69.88 -4.41
C SER A 805 -59.50 71.35 -4.63
N LYS A 806 -60.14 71.96 -3.60
CA LYS A 806 -60.41 73.35 -3.63
C LYS A 806 -59.17 74.27 -3.75
N GLU A 807 -58.05 73.80 -3.18
CA GLU A 807 -56.83 74.55 -3.15
C GLU A 807 -56.25 74.67 -4.58
N ILE A 808 -56.26 73.63 -5.40
CA ILE A 808 -55.89 73.71 -6.82
C ILE A 808 -56.86 74.56 -7.60
N MET A 809 -58.16 74.38 -7.36
CA MET A 809 -59.17 75.19 -8.00
C MET A 809 -58.92 76.70 -7.71
N ASP A 810 -58.65 77.05 -6.48
CA ASP A 810 -58.41 78.45 -6.07
C ASP A 810 -57.13 79.03 -6.67
N ALA A 811 -56.05 78.13 -6.78
CA ALA A 811 -54.78 78.50 -7.43
C ALA A 811 -54.97 78.78 -8.93
N ILE A 812 -55.65 77.88 -9.64
CA ILE A 812 -55.93 78.03 -11.07
C ILE A 812 -56.78 79.24 -11.33
N SER A 813 -57.79 79.50 -10.49
CA SER A 813 -58.70 80.65 -10.58
C SER A 813 -57.94 81.97 -10.43
N LYS A 814 -56.86 82.03 -9.67
CA LYS A 814 -56.05 83.24 -9.42
C LYS A 814 -54.92 83.49 -10.48
N SER A 815 -54.49 82.47 -11.17
CA SER A 815 -53.29 82.57 -12.00
C SER A 815 -53.50 82.38 -13.51
N SER A 816 -54.69 81.96 -13.92
CA SER A 816 -54.97 81.51 -15.30
C SER A 816 -55.96 82.29 -16.07
N GLY A 817 -55.95 82.23 -17.40
CA GLY A 817 -56.94 82.85 -18.23
C GLY A 817 -58.32 82.29 -18.09
N TYR A 818 -59.34 83.04 -18.63
CA TYR A 818 -60.74 82.67 -18.56
C TYR A 818 -61.06 81.23 -19.02
N SER A 819 -60.33 80.70 -20.02
CA SER A 819 -60.47 79.28 -20.54
C SER A 819 -60.05 78.25 -19.55
N GLU A 820 -58.94 78.45 -18.83
CA GLU A 820 -58.40 77.57 -17.82
C GLU A 820 -59.23 77.47 -16.58
N GLN A 821 -59.83 78.60 -16.16
CA GLN A 821 -60.83 78.65 -15.06
C GLN A 821 -62.08 77.82 -15.40
N ILE A 822 -62.59 77.91 -16.60
CA ILE A 822 -63.72 77.12 -17.08
C ILE A 822 -63.36 75.63 -17.10
N LEU A 823 -62.17 75.29 -17.58
CA LEU A 823 -61.77 73.91 -17.61
C LEU A 823 -61.65 73.33 -16.19
N ALA A 824 -61.04 74.06 -15.26
CA ALA A 824 -60.92 73.65 -13.86
C ALA A 824 -62.26 73.44 -13.20
N TYR A 825 -63.20 74.40 -13.41
CA TYR A 825 -64.50 74.23 -12.94
C TYR A 825 -65.25 73.02 -13.49
N LEU A 826 -65.11 72.73 -14.77
CA LEU A 826 -65.66 71.59 -15.46
C LEU A 826 -65.07 70.21 -14.96
N LEU A 827 -63.83 70.21 -14.57
CA LEU A 827 -63.11 69.00 -14.06
C LEU A 827 -63.32 68.76 -12.57
N ASN A 828 -63.97 69.70 -11.81
CA ASN A 828 -64.14 69.62 -10.37
C ASN A 828 -64.91 68.42 -9.87
N ASP A 829 -65.92 67.93 -10.60
CA ASP A 829 -66.67 66.74 -10.30
C ASP A 829 -67.13 66.08 -11.60
N THR A 830 -66.34 65.14 -12.04
CA THR A 830 -66.52 64.52 -13.34
C THR A 830 -66.48 63.03 -13.27
N THR A 831 -67.35 62.36 -14.04
CA THR A 831 -67.29 60.88 -14.22
C THR A 831 -66.61 60.59 -15.49
N ILE A 832 -65.49 59.83 -15.41
CA ILE A 832 -64.73 59.29 -16.53
C ILE A 832 -65.41 57.97 -16.94
N ASN A 833 -66.08 57.99 -18.11
CA ASN A 833 -66.75 56.79 -18.63
C ASN A 833 -65.83 55.83 -19.34
N GLU A 834 -64.78 56.37 -20.01
CA GLU A 834 -63.80 55.57 -20.72
C GLU A 834 -62.45 56.26 -20.59
N LEU A 835 -61.44 55.51 -20.07
CA LEU A 835 -60.02 55.89 -20.07
C LEU A 835 -59.27 54.84 -20.84
N LYS A 836 -58.54 55.29 -21.87
CA LYS A 836 -57.57 54.48 -22.60
C LYS A 836 -56.26 55.27 -22.65
N SER A 837 -55.19 54.60 -22.25
CA SER A 837 -53.88 55.23 -22.23
C SER A 837 -52.85 54.32 -22.88
N ARG A 838 -51.91 54.91 -23.60
CA ARG A 838 -50.66 54.28 -24.01
C ARG A 838 -49.54 54.74 -23.10
N LEU A 839 -48.69 53.82 -22.72
CA LEU A 839 -47.62 54.01 -21.75
C LEU A 839 -46.29 53.51 -22.29
N ASP A 840 -45.31 54.40 -22.28
CA ASP A 840 -43.91 54.05 -22.59
C ASP A 840 -43.06 54.44 -21.40
N LEU A 841 -42.16 53.52 -20.97
CA LEU A 841 -41.21 53.69 -19.89
C LEU A 841 -39.83 53.42 -20.40
N THR A 842 -38.99 54.47 -20.52
CA THR A 842 -37.58 54.33 -20.97
C THR A 842 -36.68 53.69 -19.90
N LYS A 843 -35.47 53.32 -20.27
CA LYS A 843 -34.49 52.86 -19.30
C LYS A 843 -33.94 53.96 -18.39
N SER A 844 -34.06 55.22 -18.77
CA SER A 844 -33.74 56.37 -17.93
C SER A 844 -34.82 56.68 -16.88
N GLY A 845 -35.95 55.95 -16.92
CA GLY A 845 -37.06 56.15 -16.00
C GLY A 845 -38.09 57.17 -16.52
N ASP A 846 -37.95 57.69 -17.73
CA ASP A 846 -38.93 58.64 -18.27
C ASP A 846 -40.19 57.89 -18.71
N LEU A 847 -41.26 58.17 -18.02
CA LEU A 847 -42.62 57.70 -18.32
C LEU A 847 -43.24 58.68 -19.28
N THR A 848 -43.77 58.18 -20.37
CA THR A 848 -44.69 58.91 -21.22
C THR A 848 -46.07 58.26 -21.23
N LEU A 849 -47.08 59.00 -20.81
CA LEU A 849 -48.45 58.52 -20.77
C LEU A 849 -49.33 59.37 -21.72
N LYS A 850 -49.91 58.70 -22.68
CA LYS A 850 -50.87 59.34 -23.63
C LYS A 850 -52.25 58.77 -23.40
N SER A 851 -53.13 59.57 -22.82
CA SER A 851 -54.45 59.17 -22.36
C SER A 851 -55.54 59.79 -23.17
N GLN A 852 -56.55 59.03 -23.51
CA GLN A 852 -57.83 59.44 -24.06
C GLN A 852 -58.90 59.19 -23.05
N LEU A 853 -59.65 60.27 -22.65
CA LEU A 853 -60.66 60.19 -21.64
C LEU A 853 -62.01 60.66 -22.27
N LYS A 854 -62.99 59.83 -22.13
CA LYS A 854 -64.41 60.21 -22.37
C LYS A 854 -65.10 60.46 -21.02
N MET A 855 -65.44 61.67 -20.79
CA MET A 855 -65.92 62.14 -19.51
C MET A 855 -67.38 62.67 -19.59
N LYS A 856 -68.07 62.51 -18.47
CA LYS A 856 -69.42 63.16 -18.29
C LYS A 856 -69.29 64.12 -17.14
N LEU A 857 -69.72 65.39 -17.36
CA LEU A 857 -69.68 66.39 -16.34
C LEU A 857 -70.97 66.19 -15.44
N ASN A 858 -70.72 66.02 -14.13
CA ASN A 858 -71.84 65.67 -13.18
C ASN A 858 -72.69 66.91 -12.87
N GLN A 859 -72.11 68.11 -13.03
CA GLN A 859 -72.77 69.35 -12.76
C GLN A 859 -73.59 69.91 -13.93
N GLN A 860 -73.44 69.42 -15.15
CA GLN A 860 -74.20 69.75 -16.31
C GLN A 860 -74.85 68.52 -16.96
N ALA A 861 -76.13 68.45 -16.88
CA ALA A 861 -76.91 67.34 -17.42
C ALA A 861 -76.58 67.16 -18.94
N ASN A 862 -76.05 66.01 -19.29
CA ASN A 862 -75.71 65.55 -20.65
C ASN A 862 -74.47 66.11 -21.39
N ALA A 863 -73.62 66.96 -20.71
CA ALA A 863 -72.33 67.37 -21.34
C ALA A 863 -71.31 66.21 -21.34
N ARG A 864 -70.77 65.82 -22.54
CA ARG A 864 -69.80 64.84 -22.72
C ARG A 864 -68.53 65.54 -23.23
N LEU A 865 -67.35 65.25 -22.66
CA LEU A 865 -66.07 65.80 -22.97
C LEU A 865 -65.09 64.66 -23.43
N ASN A 866 -64.47 64.85 -24.56
CA ASN A 866 -63.36 64.00 -24.96
C ASN A 866 -62.03 64.77 -24.69
N PHE A 867 -61.26 64.24 -23.79
CA PHE A 867 -60.05 64.90 -23.35
C PHE A 867 -58.81 64.01 -23.67
N ASN A 868 -57.81 64.61 -24.37
CA ASN A 868 -56.53 63.97 -24.60
C ASN A 868 -55.50 64.54 -23.64
N TYR A 869 -54.93 63.68 -22.83
CA TYR A 869 -53.95 64.06 -21.81
C TYR A 869 -52.63 63.39 -22.11
N ASN A 870 -51.54 64.15 -22.21
CA ASN A 870 -50.19 63.69 -22.39
C ASN A 870 -49.40 64.04 -21.13
N HIS A 871 -48.88 63.04 -20.44
CA HIS A 871 -48.04 63.23 -19.26
C HIS A 871 -46.66 62.67 -19.50
N LYS A 872 -45.67 63.46 -19.04
CA LYS A 872 -44.27 62.99 -18.99
C LYS A 872 -43.70 63.19 -17.60
N GLU A 873 -43.17 62.16 -16.99
CA GLU A 873 -42.62 62.19 -15.65
C GLU A 873 -41.43 61.26 -15.57
N ASN A 874 -40.39 61.56 -14.79
CA ASN A 874 -39.31 60.62 -14.55
C ASN A 874 -39.66 59.85 -13.27
N LEU A 875 -40.05 58.58 -13.42
CA LEU A 875 -40.45 57.69 -12.32
C LEU A 875 -39.31 57.39 -11.35
N PHE A 876 -38.06 57.40 -11.82
CA PHE A 876 -36.93 57.12 -10.91
C PHE A 876 -36.62 58.30 -10.00
N GLN A 877 -36.78 59.53 -10.50
CA GLN A 877 -36.69 60.74 -9.68
C GLN A 877 -37.84 60.84 -8.67
N LEU A 878 -39.03 60.55 -9.12
CA LEU A 878 -40.22 60.53 -8.25
C LEU A 878 -40.05 59.49 -7.14
N TRP A 879 -39.62 58.29 -7.49
CA TRP A 879 -39.34 57.21 -6.54
C TRP A 879 -38.23 57.59 -5.54
N HIS A 880 -37.19 58.28 -6.00
CA HIS A 880 -36.11 58.76 -5.13
C HIS A 880 -36.60 59.79 -4.11
N LEU A 881 -37.44 60.67 -4.51
CA LEU A 881 -38.07 61.67 -3.64
C LEU A 881 -38.96 61.03 -2.56
N ILE A 882 -39.76 60.04 -2.93
CA ILE A 882 -40.61 59.29 -2.01
C ILE A 882 -39.81 58.53 -0.92
N ASN A 883 -38.66 58.00 -1.29
CA ASN A 883 -37.85 57.19 -0.40
C ASN A 883 -36.87 57.97 0.50
N THR A 884 -36.71 59.25 0.33
CA THR A 884 -35.73 60.07 1.12
C THR A 884 -36.07 60.16 2.58
N GLY A 885 -37.33 60.07 2.97
CA GLY A 885 -37.80 60.10 4.39
C GLY A 885 -37.54 58.78 5.14
N SER A 886 -37.66 57.62 4.49
CA SER A 886 -37.49 56.29 5.12
C SER A 886 -36.01 55.84 5.16
N TYR A 887 -35.14 56.51 4.43
CA TYR A 887 -33.74 56.13 4.30
C TYR A 887 -32.94 56.31 5.59
N VAL A 888 -33.22 57.37 6.36
CA VAL A 888 -32.49 57.73 7.60
C VAL A 888 -32.81 56.73 8.74
N GLU A 889 -34.08 56.35 8.83
CA GLU A 889 -34.55 55.43 9.87
C GLU A 889 -33.99 54.03 9.71
N GLN A 890 -33.98 53.50 8.48
CA GLN A 890 -33.43 52.17 8.16
C GLN A 890 -31.89 52.10 8.24
N ASP A 891 -31.16 53.15 7.90
CA ASP A 891 -29.70 53.18 8.03
C ASP A 891 -29.27 53.13 9.50
N ILE A 892 -30.02 53.82 10.38
CA ILE A 892 -29.80 53.76 11.83
C ILE A 892 -30.10 52.34 12.37
N GLU A 893 -31.16 51.72 11.94
CA GLU A 893 -31.56 50.36 12.38
C GLU A 893 -30.53 49.31 11.92
N ASN A 894 -30.05 49.37 10.69
CA ASN A 894 -29.04 48.46 10.13
C ASN A 894 -27.67 48.63 10.85
N ARG A 895 -27.27 49.85 11.17
CA ARG A 895 -26.05 50.12 11.97
C ARG A 895 -26.16 49.62 13.39
N LEU A 896 -27.37 49.66 13.99
CA LEU A 896 -27.65 49.10 15.30
C LEU A 896 -27.54 47.57 15.30
N TYR A 897 -28.08 46.88 14.29
CA TYR A 897 -27.97 45.43 14.15
C TYR A 897 -26.52 44.98 13.93
N GLN A 898 -25.76 45.68 13.10
CA GLN A 898 -24.33 45.42 12.92
C GLN A 898 -23.50 45.61 14.19
N LYS A 899 -23.80 46.65 14.98
CA LYS A 899 -23.16 46.86 16.29
C LYS A 899 -23.50 45.76 17.32
N LEU A 900 -24.74 45.33 17.38
CA LEU A 900 -25.17 44.26 18.28
C LEU A 900 -24.57 42.91 17.94
N ASP A 901 -24.36 42.62 16.66
CA ASP A 901 -23.70 41.37 16.22
C ASP A 901 -22.20 41.41 16.52
N ASN A 902 -21.55 42.53 16.35
CA ASN A 902 -20.15 42.73 16.71
C ASN A 902 -19.90 42.63 18.24
N GLN A 903 -20.80 43.17 19.06
CA GLN A 903 -20.70 43.06 20.51
C GLN A 903 -20.98 41.65 21.02
N LYS A 904 -21.81 40.85 20.35
CA LYS A 904 -21.99 39.44 20.67
C LYS A 904 -20.74 38.60 20.32
N LEU A 905 -19.99 38.98 19.29
CA LEU A 905 -18.71 38.33 18.90
C LEU A 905 -17.58 38.63 19.87
N ASP A 906 -17.51 39.83 20.44
CA ASP A 906 -16.49 40.21 21.41
C ASP A 906 -16.72 39.62 22.82
N ASN A 907 -17.98 39.30 23.16
CA ASN A 907 -18.32 38.62 24.43
C ASN A 907 -18.19 37.10 24.36
N LEU A 908 -17.80 36.51 23.21
CA LEU A 908 -17.55 35.10 22.99
C LEU A 908 -16.07 34.77 22.79
N LYS A 909 -15.17 35.74 22.89
CA LYS A 909 -13.73 35.57 23.01
C LYS A 909 -13.36 35.49 24.50
#